data_561490304e839b3381533c9454de91bd
#
_entry.id   561490304e839b3381533c9454de91bd
#
_cell.length_a   1.000
_cell.length_b   1.000
_cell.length_c   1.000
_cell.angle_alpha   90.00
_cell.angle_beta   90.00
_cell.angle_gamma   90.00
#
_symmetry.space_group_name_H-M   'P 1'
#
loop_
_entity.id
_entity.type
_entity.pdbx_description
1 polymer ?
#
loop_
_entity_poly.entity_id
_entity_poly.type
_entity_poly.pdbx_seq_one_letter_code
_entity_poly.pdbx_strand_id
1 'polypeptide(L)'
;MKKHPARFLVGSIAAICLFAAILWFGVLTSAESRSLAKHLGRINELIEPSSGDAPLVSGQFSFSKVSGVPGELAGQGARFSYKAPDKLFLSAEVDGEQYHIARDGQEVKIFVPHKEMAIVGANDVPRFSGRPDSVDPVELPFFALPVSRSEMRLLPAMISAEGEAGEGGTEVIRARLKPFAARKFNLSESLELTFVFDGLSGSPQSVRVQDGAELDVKVDFEDWKSAAGSENKIGWIGEREEPEPERVALSHLVKFVEVTLSNLNSKAEALPPATGKRTVLAQTGAGRLEDHDGTRVLFLKGTPEEMGTQHGELLKDEIREVTDRILYGIGVGSSFAKGRWFFGEIEEAVARLHPHTDPRYLREMDALALASGLEQEESRLSNFFPELFHCSGFALHGSATVDGKMYHGRVLDYMRGVGLEQNAVVMIYEPDEGNAWVNVGYAGFIGSVTAMNEKHIAIGEMGGRGEGNWDGKAMAQLMREVMEKADTLEEAVAIFERGPRTCEYYYVISDAKSGKSVGIAATPETFETILPGAAHPLLPNPVTDTVLMSAGDRYTELSRRVKDGYGKFDADSARDLMTHPVCMKSNIQSVLFEPGSLDFWVANADSENVASHTRYTKYNLGELLRSGGNLTQADAGTR
;
A
#
# COMPACT_ATOMS: atom_id res chain seq x y z
N MET A 1 -56.77 62.14 -1.10
CA MET A 1 -55.56 61.70 -0.35
C MET A 1 -54.95 60.51 -1.03
N LYS A 2 -53.95 60.66 -1.88
CA LYS A 2 -53.18 59.56 -2.51
C LYS A 2 -52.08 59.20 -1.54
N LYS A 3 -52.23 58.05 -0.85
CA LYS A 3 -51.17 57.49 -0.03
C LYS A 3 -50.04 56.97 -0.95
N HIS A 4 -48.81 57.45 -0.74
CA HIS A 4 -47.62 57.08 -1.51
C HIS A 4 -47.23 55.62 -1.25
N PRO A 5 -47.41 54.64 -2.18
CA PRO A 5 -47.06 53.23 -1.97
C PRO A 5 -45.58 53.02 -1.82
N ALA A 6 -44.74 53.90 -2.37
CA ALA A 6 -43.27 53.78 -2.27
C ALA A 6 -42.72 53.94 -0.84
N ARG A 7 -43.33 54.78 0.01
CA ARG A 7 -42.90 54.92 1.43
C ARG A 7 -43.22 53.69 2.28
N PHE A 8 -44.31 53.00 1.95
CA PHE A 8 -44.67 51.75 2.66
C PHE A 8 -43.74 50.58 2.27
N LEU A 9 -43.35 50.50 0.98
CA LEU A 9 -42.44 49.51 0.48
C LEU A 9 -41.02 49.67 1.06
N VAL A 10 -40.49 50.89 1.08
CA VAL A 10 -39.17 51.19 1.67
C VAL A 10 -39.16 50.95 3.18
N GLY A 11 -40.23 51.30 3.90
CA GLY A 11 -40.36 51.00 5.32
C GLY A 11 -40.41 49.49 5.61
N SER A 12 -41.12 48.73 4.77
CA SER A 12 -41.18 47.24 4.92
C SER A 12 -39.85 46.56 4.62
N ILE A 13 -39.12 47.01 3.60
CA ILE A 13 -37.77 46.50 3.28
C ILE A 13 -36.80 46.84 4.42
N ALA A 14 -36.82 48.07 4.92
CA ALA A 14 -35.99 48.48 6.04
C ALA A 14 -36.29 47.68 7.32
N ALA A 15 -37.57 47.38 7.61
CA ALA A 15 -37.97 46.52 8.73
C ALA A 15 -37.53 45.07 8.56
N ILE A 16 -37.62 44.52 7.35
CA ILE A 16 -37.12 43.16 7.04
C ILE A 16 -35.60 43.12 7.16
N CYS A 17 -34.89 44.12 6.65
CA CYS A 17 -33.42 44.19 6.79
C CYS A 17 -32.99 44.34 8.25
N LEU A 18 -33.72 45.15 9.05
CA LEU A 18 -33.46 45.32 10.48
C LEU A 18 -33.75 44.02 11.26
N PHE A 19 -34.85 43.35 10.94
CA PHE A 19 -35.23 42.07 11.54
C PHE A 19 -34.23 40.97 11.17
N ALA A 20 -33.79 40.89 9.92
CA ALA A 20 -32.74 40.00 9.46
C ALA A 20 -31.40 40.29 10.17
N ALA A 21 -31.05 41.57 10.35
CA ALA A 21 -29.85 41.96 11.09
C ALA A 21 -29.96 41.59 12.58
N ILE A 22 -31.09 41.78 13.23
CA ILE A 22 -31.32 41.39 14.63
C ILE A 22 -31.25 39.87 14.78
N LEU A 23 -31.84 39.10 13.87
CA LEU A 23 -31.73 37.64 13.84
C LEU A 23 -30.28 37.20 13.65
N TRP A 24 -29.57 37.83 12.71
CA TRP A 24 -28.17 37.51 12.44
C TRP A 24 -27.27 37.82 13.63
N PHE A 25 -27.36 39.05 14.20
CA PHE A 25 -26.49 39.49 15.27
C PHE A 25 -26.91 39.02 16.67
N GLY A 26 -28.21 38.77 16.90
CA GLY A 26 -28.74 38.50 18.24
C GLY A 26 -29.14 37.05 18.50
N VAL A 27 -29.56 36.33 17.46
CA VAL A 27 -30.13 34.98 17.64
C VAL A 27 -29.32 33.87 16.95
N LEU A 28 -28.81 34.13 15.74
CA LEU A 28 -28.14 33.11 14.93
C LEU A 28 -26.63 33.04 15.14
N THR A 29 -25.99 34.11 15.61
CA THR A 29 -24.52 34.18 15.74
C THR A 29 -24.09 34.72 17.09
N SER A 30 -23.02 34.13 17.67
CA SER A 30 -22.34 34.67 18.86
C SER A 30 -21.19 35.62 18.47
N ALA A 31 -20.69 36.38 19.45
CA ALA A 31 -19.51 37.25 19.25
C ALA A 31 -18.29 36.43 18.86
N GLU A 32 -18.10 35.25 19.48
CA GLU A 32 -17.02 34.32 19.27
C GLU A 32 -17.09 33.68 17.87
N SER A 33 -18.30 33.31 17.40
CA SER A 33 -18.47 32.77 16.06
C SER A 33 -18.15 33.80 14.98
N ARG A 34 -18.44 35.09 15.23
CA ARG A 34 -18.04 36.19 14.34
C ARG A 34 -16.56 36.49 14.39
N SER A 35 -15.92 36.42 15.59
CA SER A 35 -14.47 36.55 15.74
C SER A 35 -13.74 35.45 14.97
N LEU A 36 -14.15 34.17 15.13
CA LEU A 36 -13.59 33.05 14.39
C LEU A 36 -13.73 33.26 12.87
N ALA A 37 -14.93 33.61 12.39
CA ALA A 37 -15.13 33.87 10.96
C ALA A 37 -14.27 35.01 10.42
N LYS A 38 -13.97 36.03 11.25
CA LYS A 38 -13.06 37.12 10.89
C LYS A 38 -11.62 36.65 10.74
N HIS A 39 -11.12 35.80 11.70
CA HIS A 39 -9.78 35.22 11.62
C HIS A 39 -9.64 34.29 10.41
N LEU A 40 -10.58 33.36 10.24
CA LEU A 40 -10.60 32.46 9.08
C LEU A 40 -10.73 33.24 7.76
N GLY A 41 -11.51 34.32 7.73
CA GLY A 41 -11.60 35.20 6.57
C GLY A 41 -10.28 35.88 6.21
N ARG A 42 -9.46 36.26 7.22
CA ARG A 42 -8.11 36.78 6.98
C ARG A 42 -7.18 35.69 6.40
N ILE A 43 -7.24 34.48 6.94
CA ILE A 43 -6.48 33.33 6.41
C ILE A 43 -6.93 33.04 4.97
N ASN A 44 -8.24 33.06 4.71
CA ASN A 44 -8.76 32.85 3.35
C ASN A 44 -8.26 33.90 2.35
N GLU A 45 -8.14 35.19 2.75
CA GLU A 45 -7.55 36.21 1.89
C GLU A 45 -6.06 35.99 1.59
N LEU A 46 -5.32 35.28 2.45
CA LEU A 46 -3.94 34.88 2.18
C LEU A 46 -3.88 33.72 1.17
N ILE A 47 -4.86 32.82 1.21
CA ILE A 47 -4.95 31.62 0.36
C ILE A 47 -5.61 31.97 -0.99
N GLU A 48 -6.69 32.74 -0.96
CA GLU A 48 -7.45 33.18 -2.12
C GLU A 48 -7.60 34.72 -2.09
N PRO A 49 -6.60 35.48 -2.51
CA PRO A 49 -6.69 36.95 -2.48
C PRO A 49 -7.78 37.49 -3.42
N SER A 50 -8.53 38.48 -2.95
CA SER A 50 -9.63 39.11 -3.73
C SER A 50 -9.11 39.95 -4.88
N SER A 51 -7.91 40.49 -4.79
CA SER A 51 -7.26 41.31 -5.82
C SER A 51 -5.77 41.50 -5.56
N GLY A 52 -4.98 41.65 -6.63
CA GLY A 52 -3.60 42.09 -6.54
C GLY A 52 -2.58 41.00 -6.25
N ASP A 53 -1.41 41.43 -5.87
CA ASP A 53 -0.25 40.56 -5.56
C ASP A 53 -0.47 39.89 -4.21
N ALA A 54 -0.52 38.55 -4.20
CA ALA A 54 -0.66 37.76 -2.98
C ALA A 54 0.55 37.96 -2.08
N PRO A 55 0.38 38.15 -0.76
CA PRO A 55 1.51 38.20 0.14
C PRO A 55 2.17 36.82 0.23
N LEU A 56 3.49 36.82 0.49
CA LEU A 56 4.22 35.62 0.90
C LEU A 56 3.90 35.34 2.36
N VAL A 57 3.35 34.17 2.66
CA VAL A 57 3.13 33.67 4.02
C VAL A 57 4.19 32.65 4.32
N SER A 58 4.82 32.73 5.49
CA SER A 58 5.82 31.75 5.94
C SER A 58 5.70 31.48 7.43
N GLY A 59 6.18 30.32 7.85
CA GLY A 59 6.17 29.89 9.23
C GLY A 59 6.67 28.46 9.39
N GLN A 60 6.47 27.94 10.60
CA GLN A 60 6.68 26.53 10.91
C GLN A 60 5.39 25.97 11.48
N PHE A 61 5.17 24.68 11.29
CA PHE A 61 4.11 23.95 11.99
C PHE A 61 4.67 22.65 12.55
N SER A 62 4.08 22.16 13.65
CA SER A 62 4.41 20.87 14.24
C SER A 62 3.18 20.21 14.83
N PHE A 63 3.16 18.87 14.81
CA PHE A 63 2.11 18.06 15.44
C PHE A 63 2.47 17.81 16.90
N SER A 64 1.90 18.59 17.83
CA SER A 64 2.17 18.45 19.26
C SER A 64 1.30 17.41 19.96
N LYS A 65 0.21 17.00 19.35
CA LYS A 65 -0.64 15.92 19.81
C LYS A 65 -1.21 15.13 18.65
N VAL A 66 -1.20 13.80 18.76
CA VAL A 66 -1.63 12.88 17.70
C VAL A 66 -2.31 11.69 18.34
N SER A 67 -3.61 11.50 18.04
CA SER A 67 -4.41 10.32 18.40
C SER A 67 -5.48 10.09 17.34
N GLY A 68 -5.73 8.84 16.95
CA GLY A 68 -6.67 8.51 15.87
C GLY A 68 -6.10 8.69 14.46
N VAL A 69 -4.82 9.06 14.34
CA VAL A 69 -4.01 9.10 13.11
C VAL A 69 -2.65 8.47 13.44
N PRO A 70 -1.80 8.17 12.45
CA PRO A 70 -0.51 7.51 12.71
C PRO A 70 0.33 8.24 13.74
N GLY A 71 0.80 7.48 14.73
CA GLY A 71 1.57 8.01 15.86
C GLY A 71 2.92 8.62 15.46
N GLU A 72 3.45 8.23 14.31
CA GLU A 72 4.70 8.73 13.72
C GLU A 72 4.64 10.24 13.41
N LEU A 73 3.44 10.80 13.24
CA LEU A 73 3.25 12.25 13.07
C LEU A 73 3.55 13.05 14.34
N ALA A 74 3.55 12.40 15.51
CA ALA A 74 3.81 13.09 16.77
C ALA A 74 5.21 13.69 16.80
N GLY A 75 5.30 15.01 17.03
CA GLY A 75 6.56 15.74 17.02
C GLY A 75 7.11 16.08 15.63
N GLN A 76 6.50 15.57 14.57
CA GLN A 76 6.87 15.95 13.21
C GLN A 76 6.39 17.37 12.88
N GLY A 77 7.12 18.05 12.00
CA GLY A 77 6.77 19.39 11.58
C GLY A 77 7.52 19.80 10.32
N ALA A 78 7.16 20.95 9.79
CA ALA A 78 7.83 21.51 8.62
C ALA A 78 7.87 23.04 8.68
N ARG A 79 8.89 23.62 8.03
CA ARG A 79 8.86 25.01 7.61
C ARG A 79 8.10 25.11 6.32
N PHE A 80 7.33 26.18 6.18
CA PHE A 80 6.59 26.42 4.93
C PHE A 80 6.76 27.85 4.47
N SER A 81 6.61 28.04 3.15
CA SER A 81 6.36 29.33 2.52
C SER A 81 5.30 29.12 1.47
N TYR A 82 4.29 29.99 1.43
CA TYR A 82 3.18 29.90 0.51
C TYR A 82 2.89 31.26 -0.11
N LYS A 83 2.68 31.29 -1.42
CA LYS A 83 2.19 32.45 -2.16
C LYS A 83 1.08 31.99 -3.10
N ALA A 84 -0.11 32.52 -2.90
CA ALA A 84 -1.25 32.19 -3.75
C ALA A 84 -1.01 32.54 -5.23
N PRO A 85 -1.61 31.80 -6.17
CA PRO A 85 -2.55 30.72 -5.90
C PRO A 85 -1.90 29.34 -5.76
N ASP A 86 -0.65 29.14 -6.17
CA ASP A 86 -0.10 27.83 -6.50
C ASP A 86 1.39 27.63 -6.15
N LYS A 87 1.99 28.60 -5.43
CA LYS A 87 3.40 28.48 -5.03
C LYS A 87 3.50 28.05 -3.58
N LEU A 88 4.09 26.87 -3.36
CA LEU A 88 4.33 26.31 -2.02
C LEU A 88 5.77 25.81 -1.90
N PHE A 89 6.38 26.06 -0.76
CA PHE A 89 7.61 25.42 -0.35
C PHE A 89 7.44 24.81 1.03
N LEU A 90 7.89 23.57 1.17
CA LEU A 90 7.94 22.83 2.43
C LEU A 90 9.36 22.33 2.66
N SER A 91 9.82 22.43 3.91
CA SER A 91 11.08 21.81 4.34
C SER A 91 10.81 21.05 5.64
N ALA A 92 10.92 19.73 5.57
CA ALA A 92 10.68 18.82 6.68
C ALA A 92 11.88 17.91 6.92
N GLU A 93 12.03 17.44 8.14
CA GLU A 93 12.95 16.37 8.48
C GLU A 93 12.14 15.10 8.80
N VAL A 94 12.45 14.01 8.10
CA VAL A 94 11.81 12.71 8.29
C VAL A 94 12.92 11.67 8.47
N ASP A 95 12.90 10.94 9.58
CA ASP A 95 13.92 9.93 9.91
C ASP A 95 15.37 10.45 9.86
N GLY A 96 15.58 11.73 10.23
CA GLY A 96 16.89 12.38 10.21
C GLY A 96 17.34 12.87 8.83
N GLU A 97 16.52 12.75 7.81
CA GLU A 97 16.79 13.26 6.47
C GLU A 97 15.94 14.50 6.15
N GLN A 98 16.57 15.51 5.55
CA GLN A 98 15.89 16.74 5.11
C GLN A 98 15.22 16.49 3.74
N TYR A 99 13.95 16.89 3.63
CA TYR A 99 13.17 16.91 2.40
C TYR A 99 12.74 18.33 2.10
N HIS A 100 12.99 18.77 0.87
CA HIS A 100 12.49 20.03 0.36
C HIS A 100 11.52 19.75 -0.77
N ILE A 101 10.28 20.24 -0.63
CA ILE A 101 9.22 20.07 -1.61
C ILE A 101 8.78 21.46 -2.05
N ALA A 102 8.81 21.74 -3.33
CA ALA A 102 8.31 22.98 -3.89
C ALA A 102 7.30 22.72 -5.00
N ARG A 103 6.21 23.48 -4.98
CA ARG A 103 5.26 23.56 -6.07
C ARG A 103 5.35 24.92 -6.74
N ASP A 104 5.39 24.95 -8.07
CA ASP A 104 5.26 26.17 -8.89
C ASP A 104 4.29 25.87 -10.05
N GLY A 105 3.06 26.35 -9.93
CA GLY A 105 1.99 26.02 -10.87
C GLY A 105 1.63 24.53 -10.84
N GLN A 106 1.87 23.86 -11.95
CA GLN A 106 1.61 22.42 -12.14
C GLN A 106 2.88 21.56 -12.06
N GLU A 107 4.02 22.13 -11.70
CA GLU A 107 5.24 21.36 -11.43
C GLU A 107 5.46 21.18 -9.93
N VAL A 108 5.94 19.99 -9.54
CA VAL A 108 6.36 19.67 -8.17
C VAL A 108 7.81 19.26 -8.20
N LYS A 109 8.63 19.97 -7.43
CA LYS A 109 10.06 19.67 -7.24
C LYS A 109 10.27 19.05 -5.87
N ILE A 110 11.06 17.98 -5.80
CA ILE A 110 11.48 17.36 -4.55
C ILE A 110 12.99 17.28 -4.56
N PHE A 111 13.61 17.77 -3.49
CA PHE A 111 15.05 17.71 -3.30
C PHE A 111 15.38 17.10 -1.94
N VAL A 112 16.27 16.11 -1.94
CA VAL A 112 16.79 15.42 -0.76
C VAL A 112 18.29 15.69 -0.68
N PRO A 113 18.72 16.72 0.06
CA PRO A 113 20.10 17.23 0.06
C PRO A 113 21.14 16.18 0.45
N HIS A 114 20.85 15.36 1.44
CA HIS A 114 21.77 14.33 1.93
C HIS A 114 22.11 13.27 0.88
N LYS A 115 21.19 13.05 -0.05
CA LYS A 115 21.33 12.07 -1.16
C LYS A 115 21.69 12.70 -2.50
N GLU A 116 21.82 14.02 -2.54
CA GLU A 116 22.04 14.78 -3.78
C GLU A 116 20.97 14.48 -4.85
N MET A 117 19.75 14.11 -4.42
CA MET A 117 18.66 13.72 -5.30
C MET A 117 17.73 14.91 -5.54
N ALA A 118 17.52 15.26 -6.81
CA ALA A 118 16.52 16.23 -7.22
C ALA A 118 15.62 15.64 -8.32
N ILE A 119 14.30 15.76 -8.16
CA ILE A 119 13.31 15.35 -9.16
C ILE A 119 12.30 16.46 -9.41
N VAL A 120 11.77 16.50 -10.65
CA VAL A 120 10.68 17.39 -11.05
C VAL A 120 9.57 16.56 -11.66
N GLY A 121 8.42 16.52 -10.97
CA GLY A 121 7.19 15.99 -11.51
C GLY A 121 6.53 17.00 -12.44
N ALA A 122 6.30 16.60 -13.69
CA ALA A 122 5.73 17.46 -14.72
C ALA A 122 4.70 16.71 -15.58
N ASN A 123 3.77 17.47 -16.16
CA ASN A 123 2.65 16.93 -16.94
C ASN A 123 2.98 16.60 -18.40
N ASP A 124 4.17 16.96 -18.88
CA ASP A 124 4.66 16.68 -20.23
C ASP A 124 5.54 15.44 -20.31
N VAL A 125 5.76 14.77 -19.18
CA VAL A 125 6.58 13.54 -19.10
C VAL A 125 5.68 12.31 -19.22
N PRO A 126 6.00 11.36 -20.12
CA PRO A 126 5.29 10.08 -20.19
C PRO A 126 5.36 9.30 -18.87
N ARG A 127 4.28 8.60 -18.52
CA ARG A 127 4.26 7.71 -17.33
C ARG A 127 5.25 6.55 -17.48
N PHE A 128 5.39 6.04 -18.69
CA PHE A 128 6.27 4.90 -19.01
C PHE A 128 7.29 5.30 -20.07
N SER A 129 8.57 5.05 -19.83
CA SER A 129 9.67 5.44 -20.71
C SER A 129 9.58 4.79 -22.11
N GLY A 130 9.06 3.56 -22.17
CA GLY A 130 8.79 2.82 -23.41
C GLY A 130 7.54 3.26 -24.19
N ARG A 131 6.73 4.18 -23.64
CA ARG A 131 5.42 4.61 -24.18
C ARG A 131 5.33 6.15 -24.22
N PRO A 132 5.86 6.80 -25.25
CA PRO A 132 5.79 8.27 -25.37
C PRO A 132 4.37 8.84 -25.38
N ASP A 133 3.38 8.04 -25.73
CA ASP A 133 1.97 8.37 -25.73
C ASP A 133 1.28 8.23 -24.35
N SER A 134 1.98 7.75 -23.33
CA SER A 134 1.47 7.54 -21.98
C SER A 134 1.47 8.80 -21.09
N VAL A 135 1.46 9.98 -21.70
CA VAL A 135 1.34 11.24 -20.96
C VAL A 135 -0.04 11.31 -20.30
N ASP A 136 -0.04 11.42 -18.98
CA ASP A 136 -1.24 11.46 -18.14
C ASP A 136 -1.21 12.72 -17.27
N PRO A 137 -1.71 13.87 -17.78
CA PRO A 137 -1.64 15.12 -17.07
C PRO A 137 -2.59 15.14 -15.89
N VAL A 138 -2.05 15.48 -14.72
CA VAL A 138 -2.80 15.67 -13.48
C VAL A 138 -2.95 17.14 -13.17
N GLU A 139 -4.17 17.58 -12.90
CA GLU A 139 -4.41 18.94 -12.44
C GLU A 139 -4.26 19.00 -10.91
N LEU A 140 -3.23 19.70 -10.44
CA LEU A 140 -3.05 19.93 -9.01
C LEU A 140 -4.06 20.96 -8.52
N PRO A 141 -4.88 20.66 -7.50
CA PRO A 141 -5.85 21.60 -6.97
C PRO A 141 -5.16 22.83 -6.38
N PHE A 142 -5.80 23.98 -6.48
CA PHE A 142 -5.40 25.16 -5.72
C PHE A 142 -5.65 24.94 -4.24
N PHE A 143 -4.82 25.55 -3.39
CA PHE A 143 -5.10 25.57 -1.98
C PHE A 143 -6.34 26.44 -1.75
N ALA A 144 -7.35 25.84 -1.14
CA ALA A 144 -8.59 26.51 -0.78
C ALA A 144 -9.08 25.99 0.57
N LEU A 145 -9.73 26.83 1.33
CA LEU A 145 -10.45 26.32 2.51
C LEU A 145 -11.67 25.52 2.02
N PRO A 146 -12.11 24.48 2.75
CA PRO A 146 -13.26 23.66 2.39
C PRO A 146 -14.60 24.42 2.50
N VAL A 147 -14.54 25.74 2.61
CA VAL A 147 -15.66 26.65 2.78
C VAL A 147 -15.50 27.79 1.76
N SER A 148 -16.46 27.93 0.85
CA SER A 148 -16.45 29.01 -0.13
C SER A 148 -16.56 30.39 0.54
N ARG A 149 -16.16 31.44 -0.15
CA ARG A 149 -16.29 32.84 0.36
C ARG A 149 -17.73 33.21 0.76
N SER A 150 -18.74 32.70 0.05
CA SER A 150 -20.14 32.92 0.39
C SER A 150 -20.53 32.15 1.67
N GLU A 151 -20.06 30.95 1.83
CA GLU A 151 -20.27 30.13 3.05
C GLU A 151 -19.51 30.71 4.23
N MET A 152 -18.32 31.27 4.03
CA MET A 152 -17.56 31.95 5.09
C MET A 152 -18.36 33.07 5.73
N ARG A 153 -19.17 33.83 4.94
CA ARG A 153 -20.07 34.84 5.48
C ARG A 153 -21.21 34.27 6.33
N LEU A 154 -21.60 33.03 6.05
CA LEU A 154 -22.63 32.29 6.79
C LEU A 154 -22.08 31.49 7.95
N LEU A 155 -20.75 31.29 8.00
CA LEU A 155 -20.08 30.49 9.02
C LEU A 155 -20.51 30.83 10.45
N PRO A 156 -20.64 32.11 10.87
CA PRO A 156 -21.11 32.46 12.23
C PRO A 156 -22.47 31.86 12.60
N ALA A 157 -23.34 31.65 11.61
CA ALA A 157 -24.65 31.04 11.83
C ALA A 157 -24.60 29.50 11.82
N MET A 158 -23.56 28.92 11.21
CA MET A 158 -23.38 27.47 11.05
C MET A 158 -22.66 26.81 12.24
N ILE A 159 -21.94 27.60 13.02
CA ILE A 159 -21.16 27.14 14.16
C ILE A 159 -21.75 27.60 15.50
N SER A 160 -21.47 26.83 16.54
CA SER A 160 -21.54 27.24 17.94
C SER A 160 -20.11 27.46 18.41
N ALA A 161 -19.78 28.64 18.92
CA ALA A 161 -18.44 28.97 19.35
C ALA A 161 -18.44 29.56 20.77
N GLU A 162 -17.44 29.16 21.55
CA GLU A 162 -17.13 29.67 22.87
C GLU A 162 -15.70 30.22 22.86
N GLY A 163 -15.50 31.37 23.48
CA GLY A 163 -14.20 32.02 23.51
C GLY A 163 -13.74 32.34 24.91
N GLU A 164 -12.43 32.29 25.11
CA GLU A 164 -11.78 32.72 26.35
C GLU A 164 -10.47 33.44 26.03
N ALA A 165 -10.08 34.35 26.92
CA ALA A 165 -8.76 34.96 26.87
C ALA A 165 -7.75 33.93 27.34
N GLY A 166 -6.79 33.61 26.48
CA GLY A 166 -5.68 32.71 26.83
C GLY A 166 -4.49 33.43 27.47
N GLU A 167 -3.49 32.68 27.83
CA GLU A 167 -2.25 33.20 28.36
C GLU A 167 -1.51 34.05 27.33
N GLY A 168 -0.77 35.08 27.78
CA GLY A 168 0.05 35.93 26.90
C GLY A 168 -0.73 36.82 25.93
N GLY A 169 -2.05 37.04 26.16
CA GLY A 169 -2.89 37.89 25.29
C GLY A 169 -3.41 37.17 24.04
N THR A 170 -3.46 35.84 24.06
CA THR A 170 -4.04 35.04 23.00
C THR A 170 -5.56 34.98 23.09
N GLU A 171 -6.23 34.75 21.96
CA GLU A 171 -7.67 34.47 21.87
C GLU A 171 -7.86 32.96 21.55
N VAL A 172 -8.55 32.26 22.46
CA VAL A 172 -8.86 30.85 22.30
C VAL A 172 -10.34 30.72 21.92
N ILE A 173 -10.65 30.07 20.80
CA ILE A 173 -12.02 29.88 20.31
C ILE A 173 -12.23 28.38 20.07
N ARG A 174 -13.18 27.79 20.82
CA ARG A 174 -13.70 26.44 20.58
C ARG A 174 -14.95 26.51 19.74
N ALA A 175 -15.00 25.75 18.67
CA ALA A 175 -16.11 25.77 17.72
C ALA A 175 -16.59 24.35 17.40
N ARG A 176 -17.92 24.20 17.31
CA ARG A 176 -18.60 22.99 16.82
C ARG A 176 -19.56 23.36 15.72
N LEU A 177 -19.72 22.49 14.74
CA LEU A 177 -20.78 22.67 13.75
C LEU A 177 -22.14 22.45 14.42
N LYS A 178 -23.12 23.30 14.08
CA LYS A 178 -24.52 23.04 14.45
C LYS A 178 -25.01 21.79 13.68
N PRO A 179 -25.97 20.99 14.22
CA PRO A 179 -26.36 19.72 13.61
C PRO A 179 -26.77 19.79 12.14
N PHE A 180 -27.42 20.88 11.70
CA PHE A 180 -27.79 21.07 10.31
C PHE A 180 -26.55 21.29 9.38
N ALA A 181 -25.53 21.96 9.90
CA ALA A 181 -24.28 22.21 9.16
C ALA A 181 -23.41 20.94 9.14
N ALA A 182 -23.31 20.22 10.26
CA ALA A 182 -22.62 18.94 10.32
C ALA A 182 -23.18 17.96 9.27
N ARG A 183 -24.50 17.82 9.19
CA ARG A 183 -25.17 16.99 8.17
C ARG A 183 -24.92 17.48 6.74
N LYS A 184 -24.94 18.81 6.50
CA LYS A 184 -24.68 19.39 5.17
C LYS A 184 -23.29 19.03 4.65
N PHE A 185 -22.27 19.03 5.53
CA PHE A 185 -20.88 18.76 5.19
C PHE A 185 -20.48 17.30 5.39
N ASN A 186 -21.42 16.43 5.79
CA ASN A 186 -21.16 15.01 6.13
C ASN A 186 -20.05 14.83 7.17
N LEU A 187 -20.09 15.67 8.23
CA LEU A 187 -19.14 15.66 9.33
C LEU A 187 -19.84 15.21 10.62
N SER A 188 -19.05 14.69 11.56
CA SER A 188 -19.55 14.27 12.89
C SER A 188 -20.12 15.47 13.67
N GLU A 189 -21.24 15.25 14.37
CA GLU A 189 -21.82 16.25 15.30
C GLU A 189 -20.95 16.43 16.56
N SER A 190 -20.04 15.47 16.87
CA SER A 190 -19.08 15.53 17.98
C SER A 190 -17.77 16.25 17.61
N LEU A 191 -17.57 16.60 16.33
CA LEU A 191 -16.37 17.28 15.88
C LEU A 191 -16.22 18.66 16.51
N GLU A 192 -15.13 18.85 17.25
CA GLU A 192 -14.75 20.10 17.89
C GLU A 192 -13.43 20.61 17.33
N LEU A 193 -13.38 21.89 17.01
CA LEU A 193 -12.17 22.58 16.57
C LEU A 193 -11.81 23.64 17.61
N THR A 194 -10.59 23.61 18.14
CA THR A 194 -10.06 24.67 19.01
C THR A 194 -8.99 25.44 18.27
N PHE A 195 -9.20 26.74 18.12
CA PHE A 195 -8.26 27.65 17.49
C PHE A 195 -7.64 28.56 18.55
N VAL A 196 -6.33 28.78 18.43
CA VAL A 196 -5.62 29.78 19.23
C VAL A 196 -5.02 30.80 18.29
N PHE A 197 -5.36 32.07 18.48
CA PHE A 197 -4.84 33.19 17.71
C PHE A 197 -4.05 34.14 18.62
N ASP A 198 -3.03 34.77 18.06
CA ASP A 198 -2.40 35.93 18.69
C ASP A 198 -3.38 37.09 18.72
N GLY A 199 -3.66 37.66 19.89
CA GLY A 199 -4.69 38.69 20.07
C GLY A 199 -4.36 40.02 19.41
N LEU A 200 -3.07 40.30 19.11
CA LEU A 200 -2.63 41.55 18.48
C LEU A 200 -2.60 41.42 16.96
N SER A 201 -1.91 40.42 16.43
CA SER A 201 -1.74 40.20 15.00
C SER A 201 -2.92 39.43 14.38
N GLY A 202 -3.58 38.59 15.16
CA GLY A 202 -4.60 37.65 14.69
C GLY A 202 -4.03 36.47 13.90
N SER A 203 -2.69 36.22 14.00
CA SER A 203 -2.05 35.07 13.39
C SER A 203 -2.41 33.79 14.14
N PRO A 204 -2.56 32.64 13.45
CA PRO A 204 -2.80 31.36 14.10
C PRO A 204 -1.57 30.92 14.91
N GLN A 205 -1.80 30.43 16.13
CA GLN A 205 -0.77 29.81 16.97
C GLN A 205 -0.99 28.31 17.12
N SER A 206 -2.26 27.85 17.16
CA SER A 206 -2.54 26.42 17.07
C SER A 206 -3.96 26.14 16.58
N VAL A 207 -4.13 24.93 16.03
CA VAL A 207 -5.43 24.36 15.71
C VAL A 207 -5.45 22.94 16.28
N ARG A 208 -6.51 22.62 17.03
CA ARG A 208 -6.78 21.27 17.52
C ARG A 208 -8.10 20.77 16.96
N VAL A 209 -8.09 19.55 16.47
CA VAL A 209 -9.24 18.83 15.93
C VAL A 209 -9.53 17.65 16.84
N GLN A 210 -10.76 17.56 17.36
CA GLN A 210 -11.19 16.47 18.23
C GLN A 210 -12.53 15.91 17.76
N ASP A 211 -12.65 14.57 17.71
CA ASP A 211 -13.92 13.88 17.47
C ASP A 211 -14.07 12.73 18.46
N GLY A 212 -14.81 12.99 19.54
CA GLY A 212 -14.97 12.04 20.62
C GLY A 212 -13.64 11.56 21.21
N ALA A 213 -13.49 10.24 21.37
CA ALA A 213 -12.27 9.59 21.81
C ALA A 213 -11.42 9.07 20.62
N GLU A 214 -11.94 9.14 19.41
CA GLU A 214 -11.36 8.51 18.23
C GLU A 214 -10.29 9.39 17.57
N LEU A 215 -10.48 10.72 17.59
CA LEU A 215 -9.56 11.68 16.96
C LEU A 215 -9.18 12.80 17.92
N ASP A 216 -7.89 13.07 18.06
CA ASP A 216 -7.37 14.24 18.79
C ASP A 216 -6.01 14.64 18.23
N VAL A 217 -6.02 15.62 17.33
CA VAL A 217 -4.82 16.12 16.65
C VAL A 217 -4.65 17.60 16.93
N LYS A 218 -3.46 17.99 17.36
CA LYS A 218 -3.09 19.42 17.57
C LYS A 218 -1.89 19.78 16.72
N VAL A 219 -2.04 20.85 15.95
CA VAL A 219 -0.98 21.47 15.17
C VAL A 219 -0.66 22.83 15.76
N ASP A 220 0.60 23.05 16.12
CA ASP A 220 1.10 24.34 16.57
C ASP A 220 1.81 25.06 15.43
N PHE A 221 1.69 26.38 15.39
CA PHE A 221 2.31 27.26 14.38
C PHE A 221 3.27 28.21 15.08
N GLU A 222 4.48 28.33 14.52
CA GLU A 222 5.51 29.24 15.00
C GLU A 222 6.03 30.11 13.87
N ASP A 223 6.62 31.26 14.22
CA ASP A 223 7.24 32.18 13.26
C ASP A 223 6.34 32.61 12.10
N TRP A 224 5.02 32.63 12.31
CA TRP A 224 4.06 33.04 11.29
C TRP A 224 4.30 34.48 10.82
N LYS A 225 4.59 34.68 9.54
CA LYS A 225 4.85 35.97 8.91
C LYS A 225 4.06 36.10 7.62
N SER A 226 3.61 37.30 7.34
CA SER A 226 3.01 37.67 6.07
C SER A 226 3.66 38.93 5.55
N ALA A 227 4.28 38.89 4.37
CA ALA A 227 5.00 39.99 3.77
C ALA A 227 4.43 40.30 2.37
N ALA A 228 4.02 41.56 2.16
CA ALA A 228 3.61 42.03 0.84
C ALA A 228 4.84 42.43 -0.02
N GLY A 229 4.83 42.10 -1.29
CA GLY A 229 5.80 42.62 -2.26
C GLY A 229 7.21 42.05 -2.21
N SER A 230 7.47 40.97 -1.46
CA SER A 230 8.77 40.31 -1.48
C SER A 230 9.02 39.56 -2.79
N GLU A 231 10.25 39.67 -3.32
CA GLU A 231 10.69 38.96 -4.53
C GLU A 231 10.28 37.48 -4.50
N ASN A 232 9.91 36.94 -5.64
CA ASN A 232 9.36 35.59 -5.88
C ASN A 232 10.31 34.42 -5.52
N LYS A 233 11.25 34.59 -4.61
CA LYS A 233 12.14 33.52 -4.17
C LYS A 233 11.46 32.73 -3.06
N ILE A 234 10.80 31.64 -3.47
CA ILE A 234 10.34 30.62 -2.54
C ILE A 234 11.53 29.72 -2.23
N GLY A 235 12.11 29.92 -1.07
CA GLY A 235 13.03 29.01 -0.40
C GLY A 235 14.33 28.69 -1.14
N TRP A 236 14.52 27.43 -1.40
CA TRP A 236 15.76 26.79 -1.84
C TRP A 236 16.13 26.98 -3.32
N ILE A 237 15.21 27.46 -4.14
CA ILE A 237 15.43 27.66 -5.57
C ILE A 237 16.45 28.80 -5.77
N GLY A 238 17.71 28.45 -5.93
CA GLY A 238 18.79 29.32 -6.32
C GLY A 238 19.80 29.73 -5.23
N GLU A 239 19.77 29.11 -4.03
CA GLU A 239 20.75 29.39 -2.95
C GLU A 239 21.83 28.31 -2.76
N ARG A 240 21.74 27.15 -3.44
CA ARG A 240 22.75 26.07 -3.42
C ARG A 240 22.98 25.54 -4.82
N GLU A 241 24.16 24.99 -5.10
CA GLU A 241 24.40 24.15 -6.25
C GLU A 241 23.56 22.89 -6.10
N GLU A 242 22.45 22.81 -6.83
CA GLU A 242 21.58 21.66 -6.87
C GLU A 242 21.99 20.76 -8.03
N PRO A 243 21.89 19.44 -7.90
CA PRO A 243 22.04 18.54 -9.03
C PRO A 243 20.95 18.84 -10.07
N GLU A 244 21.25 18.56 -11.34
CA GLU A 244 20.26 18.67 -12.40
C GLU A 244 19.08 17.74 -12.07
N PRO A 245 17.84 18.26 -11.98
CA PRO A 245 16.72 17.45 -11.53
C PRO A 245 16.30 16.45 -12.61
N GLU A 246 16.06 15.23 -12.22
CA GLU A 246 15.43 14.22 -13.08
C GLU A 246 13.95 14.55 -13.28
N ARG A 247 13.50 14.59 -14.54
CA ARG A 247 12.10 14.86 -14.87
C ARG A 247 11.29 13.56 -14.90
N VAL A 248 10.24 13.53 -14.10
CA VAL A 248 9.36 12.36 -13.97
C VAL A 248 7.90 12.76 -14.21
N ALA A 249 7.04 11.79 -14.51
CA ALA A 249 5.62 12.07 -14.65
C ALA A 249 5.03 12.55 -13.32
N LEU A 250 4.31 13.68 -13.33
CA LEU A 250 3.67 14.23 -12.14
C LEU A 250 2.66 13.25 -11.54
N SER A 251 1.96 12.49 -12.38
CA SER A 251 1.01 11.45 -11.96
C SER A 251 1.63 10.39 -11.04
N HIS A 252 2.93 10.05 -11.19
CA HIS A 252 3.62 9.12 -10.29
C HIS A 252 3.76 9.68 -8.87
N LEU A 253 4.09 10.97 -8.74
CA LEU A 253 4.21 11.63 -7.43
C LEU A 253 2.84 11.78 -6.76
N VAL A 254 1.82 12.12 -7.53
CA VAL A 254 0.42 12.22 -7.02
C VAL A 254 -0.06 10.86 -6.55
N LYS A 255 0.11 9.81 -7.34
CA LYS A 255 -0.22 8.44 -6.96
C LYS A 255 0.53 7.98 -5.70
N PHE A 256 1.82 8.32 -5.57
CA PHE A 256 2.58 8.02 -4.36
C PHE A 256 1.96 8.65 -3.11
N VAL A 257 1.53 9.92 -3.20
CA VAL A 257 0.87 10.61 -2.08
C VAL A 257 -0.49 9.95 -1.78
N GLU A 258 -1.29 9.66 -2.80
CA GLU A 258 -2.60 9.00 -2.64
C GLU A 258 -2.48 7.64 -1.96
N VAL A 259 -1.53 6.80 -2.41
CA VAL A 259 -1.25 5.49 -1.81
C VAL A 259 -0.79 5.62 -0.37
N THR A 260 0.12 6.57 -0.10
CA THR A 260 0.61 6.81 1.26
C THR A 260 -0.53 7.21 2.20
N LEU A 261 -1.38 8.14 1.78
CA LEU A 261 -2.55 8.57 2.58
C LEU A 261 -3.58 7.44 2.74
N SER A 262 -3.81 6.62 1.70
CA SER A 262 -4.69 5.45 1.78
C SER A 262 -4.18 4.44 2.81
N ASN A 263 -2.87 4.19 2.82
CA ASN A 263 -2.25 3.25 3.77
C ASN A 263 -2.41 3.68 5.24
N LEU A 264 -2.46 4.98 5.52
CA LEU A 264 -2.69 5.48 6.87
C LEU A 264 -4.04 5.06 7.45
N ASN A 265 -5.04 4.86 6.58
CA ASN A 265 -6.41 4.51 6.96
C ASN A 265 -6.76 3.04 6.76
N SER A 266 -5.87 2.26 6.15
CA SER A 266 -6.11 0.88 5.76
C SER A 266 -5.39 -0.07 6.71
N LYS A 267 -6.16 -0.92 7.42
CA LYS A 267 -5.62 -1.92 8.34
C LYS A 267 -6.13 -3.30 7.94
N ALA A 268 -5.21 -4.26 7.84
CA ALA A 268 -5.59 -5.66 7.71
C ALA A 268 -6.18 -6.14 9.05
N GLU A 269 -7.44 -6.56 9.01
CA GLU A 269 -8.12 -7.08 10.20
C GLU A 269 -7.71 -8.51 10.51
N ALA A 270 -7.70 -8.86 11.79
CA ALA A 270 -7.47 -10.22 12.22
C ALA A 270 -8.63 -11.14 11.74
N LEU A 271 -8.29 -12.30 11.20
CA LEU A 271 -9.28 -13.25 10.74
C LEU A 271 -10.15 -13.76 11.92
N PRO A 272 -11.47 -13.86 11.74
CA PRO A 272 -12.36 -14.41 12.77
C PRO A 272 -12.03 -15.90 13.03
N PRO A 273 -12.49 -16.49 14.15
CA PRO A 273 -12.34 -17.92 14.39
C PRO A 273 -12.89 -18.75 13.23
N ALA A 274 -12.17 -19.83 12.86
CA ALA A 274 -12.61 -20.69 11.76
C ALA A 274 -13.94 -21.37 12.07
N THR A 275 -14.88 -21.26 11.16
CA THR A 275 -16.22 -21.88 11.26
C THR A 275 -16.42 -22.96 10.20
N GLY A 276 -15.52 -23.04 9.22
CA GLY A 276 -15.66 -23.85 8.00
C GLY A 276 -16.61 -23.26 6.98
N LYS A 277 -17.02 -22.00 7.18
CA LYS A 277 -17.95 -21.31 6.27
C LYS A 277 -17.25 -21.01 4.95
N ARG A 278 -17.92 -21.39 3.85
CA ARG A 278 -17.50 -21.03 2.47
C ARG A 278 -18.66 -20.28 1.83
N THR A 279 -18.35 -19.17 1.16
CA THR A 279 -19.36 -18.32 0.53
C THR A 279 -18.86 -17.92 -0.86
N VAL A 280 -19.63 -18.15 -1.90
CA VAL A 280 -19.33 -17.65 -3.25
C VAL A 280 -19.61 -16.14 -3.25
N LEU A 281 -18.59 -15.35 -3.55
CA LEU A 281 -18.68 -13.89 -3.64
C LEU A 281 -19.04 -13.43 -5.05
N ALA A 282 -18.40 -14.03 -6.08
CA ALA A 282 -18.63 -13.68 -7.48
C ALA A 282 -18.24 -14.82 -8.41
N GLN A 283 -18.75 -14.78 -9.67
CA GLN A 283 -18.43 -15.72 -10.74
C GLN A 283 -18.33 -14.99 -12.08
N THR A 284 -17.40 -15.40 -12.92
CA THR A 284 -17.29 -14.94 -14.31
C THR A 284 -16.68 -16.03 -15.20
N GLY A 285 -17.35 -16.36 -16.32
CA GLY A 285 -16.94 -17.50 -17.15
C GLY A 285 -16.85 -18.78 -16.33
N ALA A 286 -15.71 -19.45 -16.40
CA ALA A 286 -15.39 -20.60 -15.56
C ALA A 286 -14.76 -20.21 -14.21
N GLY A 287 -14.43 -18.93 -14.02
CA GLY A 287 -13.79 -18.41 -12.82
C GLY A 287 -14.75 -18.13 -11.67
N ARG A 288 -14.27 -18.25 -10.45
CA ARG A 288 -15.06 -18.06 -9.24
C ARG A 288 -14.22 -17.50 -8.10
N LEU A 289 -14.77 -16.55 -7.33
CA LEU A 289 -14.21 -16.03 -6.09
C LEU A 289 -15.06 -16.51 -4.92
N GLU A 290 -14.42 -17.10 -3.93
CA GLU A 290 -15.04 -17.53 -2.68
C GLU A 290 -14.38 -16.85 -1.48
N ASP A 291 -15.13 -16.69 -0.39
CA ASP A 291 -14.63 -16.42 0.95
C ASP A 291 -14.63 -17.70 1.77
N HIS A 292 -13.48 -18.04 2.35
CA HIS A 292 -13.33 -19.16 3.27
C HIS A 292 -12.93 -18.61 4.65
N ASP A 293 -13.91 -18.36 5.50
CA ASP A 293 -13.71 -17.79 6.84
C ASP A 293 -12.83 -16.52 6.83
N GLY A 294 -13.07 -15.61 5.89
CA GLY A 294 -12.35 -14.35 5.72
C GLY A 294 -11.11 -14.39 4.82
N THR A 295 -10.76 -15.55 4.28
CA THR A 295 -9.69 -15.68 3.28
C THR A 295 -10.28 -15.82 1.88
N ARG A 296 -9.84 -14.99 0.93
CA ARG A 296 -10.25 -15.09 -0.47
C ARG A 296 -9.62 -16.32 -1.14
N VAL A 297 -10.45 -17.10 -1.84
CA VAL A 297 -10.02 -18.23 -2.67
C VAL A 297 -10.54 -17.99 -4.10
N LEU A 298 -9.61 -17.83 -5.03
CA LEU A 298 -9.90 -17.55 -6.43
C LEU A 298 -9.67 -18.81 -7.27
N PHE A 299 -10.66 -19.19 -8.06
CA PHE A 299 -10.58 -20.30 -9.01
C PHE A 299 -10.47 -19.75 -10.43
N LEU A 300 -9.45 -20.17 -11.15
CA LEU A 300 -9.14 -19.74 -12.52
C LEU A 300 -9.03 -20.97 -13.42
N LYS A 301 -9.71 -20.95 -14.56
CA LYS A 301 -9.77 -22.09 -15.45
C LYS A 301 -9.81 -21.68 -16.91
N GLY A 302 -9.07 -22.41 -17.76
CA GLY A 302 -9.08 -22.25 -19.21
C GLY A 302 -7.74 -21.82 -19.80
N THR A 303 -7.81 -21.07 -20.89
CA THR A 303 -6.65 -20.46 -21.55
C THR A 303 -6.04 -19.34 -20.70
N PRO A 304 -4.79 -18.92 -20.98
CA PRO A 304 -4.19 -17.78 -20.29
C PRO A 304 -5.04 -16.51 -20.33
N GLU A 305 -5.64 -16.22 -21.50
CA GLU A 305 -6.50 -15.05 -21.68
C GLU A 305 -7.78 -15.14 -20.86
N GLU A 306 -8.39 -16.33 -20.78
CA GLU A 306 -9.58 -16.57 -19.96
C GLU A 306 -9.26 -16.43 -18.48
N MET A 307 -8.16 -17.04 -18.02
CA MET A 307 -7.73 -16.94 -16.63
C MET A 307 -7.36 -15.50 -16.22
N GLY A 308 -6.67 -14.76 -17.11
CA GLY A 308 -6.36 -13.35 -16.90
C GLY A 308 -7.63 -12.48 -16.80
N THR A 309 -8.61 -12.73 -17.69
CA THR A 309 -9.91 -12.03 -17.66
C THR A 309 -10.67 -12.34 -16.36
N GLN A 310 -10.77 -13.61 -15.98
CA GLN A 310 -11.43 -14.04 -14.75
C GLN A 310 -10.78 -13.38 -13.51
N HIS A 311 -9.45 -13.40 -13.44
CA HIS A 311 -8.70 -12.79 -12.35
C HIS A 311 -8.97 -11.28 -12.28
N GLY A 312 -8.88 -10.58 -13.44
CA GLY A 312 -9.11 -9.16 -13.56
C GLY A 312 -10.52 -8.70 -13.19
N GLU A 313 -11.55 -9.47 -13.58
CA GLU A 313 -12.95 -9.13 -13.25
C GLU A 313 -13.31 -9.43 -11.79
N LEU A 314 -12.83 -10.57 -11.25
CA LEU A 314 -13.20 -11.05 -9.91
C LEU A 314 -12.49 -10.32 -8.78
N LEU A 315 -11.30 -9.73 -9.02
CA LEU A 315 -10.50 -9.03 -8.02
C LEU A 315 -10.08 -7.63 -8.50
N LYS A 316 -10.93 -6.97 -9.27
CA LYS A 316 -10.64 -5.70 -9.94
C LYS A 316 -10.09 -4.63 -9.01
N ASP A 317 -10.73 -4.42 -7.89
CA ASP A 317 -10.37 -3.36 -6.94
C ASP A 317 -9.10 -3.73 -6.16
N GLU A 318 -8.98 -4.98 -5.74
CA GLU A 318 -7.81 -5.52 -5.07
C GLU A 318 -6.56 -5.49 -5.96
N ILE A 319 -6.70 -5.80 -7.25
CA ILE A 319 -5.61 -5.75 -8.23
C ILE A 319 -5.10 -4.33 -8.39
N ARG A 320 -6.00 -3.36 -8.52
CA ARG A 320 -5.65 -1.94 -8.62
C ARG A 320 -4.91 -1.48 -7.37
N GLU A 321 -5.46 -1.82 -6.22
CA GLU A 321 -4.85 -1.47 -4.94
C GLU A 321 -3.45 -2.05 -4.78
N VAL A 322 -3.25 -3.35 -5.08
CA VAL A 322 -1.92 -4.00 -5.02
C VAL A 322 -0.96 -3.36 -6.02
N THR A 323 -1.40 -3.12 -7.26
CA THR A 323 -0.58 -2.49 -8.30
C THR A 323 -0.14 -1.08 -7.88
N ASP A 324 -1.07 -0.26 -7.41
CA ASP A 324 -0.77 1.09 -6.94
C ASP A 324 0.22 1.07 -5.75
N ARG A 325 0.07 0.13 -4.82
CA ARG A 325 0.98 -0.03 -3.67
C ARG A 325 2.37 -0.48 -4.07
N ILE A 326 2.48 -1.42 -5.00
CA ILE A 326 3.76 -1.91 -5.50
C ILE A 326 4.47 -0.82 -6.32
N LEU A 327 3.82 -0.30 -7.35
CA LEU A 327 4.46 0.61 -8.29
C LEU A 327 4.67 2.01 -7.69
N TYR A 328 3.62 2.58 -7.12
CA TYR A 328 3.68 3.95 -6.63
C TYR A 328 4.07 4.02 -5.16
N GLY A 329 3.55 3.15 -4.30
CA GLY A 329 3.95 3.11 -2.89
C GLY A 329 5.41 2.68 -2.73
N ILE A 330 5.75 1.47 -3.18
CA ILE A 330 7.10 0.91 -3.00
C ILE A 330 8.06 1.44 -4.07
N GLY A 331 7.67 1.42 -5.34
CA GLY A 331 8.56 1.82 -6.46
C GLY A 331 8.98 3.27 -6.38
N VAL A 332 8.03 4.20 -6.28
CA VAL A 332 8.34 5.63 -6.12
C VAL A 332 8.96 5.91 -4.74
N GLY A 333 8.42 5.31 -3.67
CA GLY A 333 8.96 5.48 -2.31
C GLY A 333 10.42 5.02 -2.19
N SER A 334 10.80 3.93 -2.84
CA SER A 334 12.19 3.44 -2.89
C SER A 334 13.14 4.42 -3.57
N SER A 335 12.63 5.27 -4.48
CA SER A 335 13.44 6.33 -5.10
C SER A 335 14.02 7.27 -4.05
N PHE A 336 13.21 7.70 -3.09
CA PHE A 336 13.65 8.55 -1.99
C PHE A 336 14.61 7.82 -1.04
N ALA A 337 14.37 6.54 -0.75
CA ALA A 337 15.25 5.73 0.08
C ALA A 337 16.62 5.51 -0.58
N LYS A 338 16.65 5.25 -1.89
CA LYS A 338 17.87 4.99 -2.67
C LYS A 338 18.60 6.28 -3.14
N GLY A 339 17.94 7.44 -3.12
CA GLY A 339 18.47 8.71 -3.59
C GLY A 339 18.59 8.82 -5.13
N ARG A 340 17.76 8.07 -5.87
CA ARG A 340 17.71 8.05 -7.34
C ARG A 340 16.34 7.54 -7.79
N TRP A 341 15.94 7.86 -9.03
CA TRP A 341 14.64 7.44 -9.56
C TRP A 341 14.57 5.93 -9.80
N PHE A 342 14.05 5.21 -8.83
CA PHE A 342 14.02 3.75 -8.85
C PHE A 342 12.94 3.18 -9.78
N PHE A 343 11.88 3.95 -10.07
CA PHE A 343 10.83 3.51 -11.00
C PHE A 343 11.39 3.23 -12.40
N GLY A 344 12.31 4.07 -12.89
CA GLY A 344 12.99 3.83 -14.16
C GLY A 344 13.85 2.56 -14.18
N GLU A 345 14.44 2.18 -13.03
CA GLU A 345 15.18 0.91 -12.91
C GLU A 345 14.26 -0.31 -13.03
N ILE A 346 13.02 -0.21 -12.52
CA ILE A 346 12.00 -1.26 -12.68
C ILE A 346 11.64 -1.41 -14.16
N GLU A 347 11.45 -0.30 -14.88
CA GLU A 347 11.14 -0.33 -16.31
C GLU A 347 12.29 -0.96 -17.12
N GLU A 348 13.53 -0.63 -16.80
CA GLU A 348 14.72 -1.25 -17.43
C GLU A 348 14.76 -2.76 -17.15
N ALA A 349 14.53 -3.18 -15.90
CA ALA A 349 14.49 -4.58 -15.54
C ALA A 349 13.42 -5.33 -16.35
N VAL A 350 12.21 -4.78 -16.45
CA VAL A 350 11.11 -5.37 -17.23
C VAL A 350 11.46 -5.47 -18.72
N ALA A 351 12.07 -4.45 -19.30
CA ALA A 351 12.49 -4.47 -20.70
C ALA A 351 13.50 -5.61 -20.99
N ARG A 352 14.36 -5.95 -20.02
CA ARG A 352 15.32 -7.06 -20.11
C ARG A 352 14.71 -8.42 -19.85
N LEU A 353 13.73 -8.52 -18.96
CA LEU A 353 12.98 -9.75 -18.64
C LEU A 353 12.00 -10.15 -19.75
N HIS A 354 11.38 -9.18 -20.40
CA HIS A 354 10.31 -9.38 -21.38
C HIS A 354 10.68 -10.35 -22.53
N PRO A 355 11.88 -10.30 -23.17
CA PRO A 355 12.25 -11.24 -24.25
C PRO A 355 12.34 -12.70 -23.79
N HIS A 356 12.52 -12.95 -22.50
CA HIS A 356 12.65 -14.28 -21.91
C HIS A 356 11.33 -14.83 -21.33
N THR A 357 10.29 -14.01 -21.33
CA THR A 357 8.97 -14.36 -20.79
C THR A 357 8.20 -15.24 -21.76
N ASP A 358 7.58 -16.31 -21.25
CA ASP A 358 6.66 -17.13 -22.06
C ASP A 358 5.51 -16.24 -22.56
N PRO A 359 5.23 -16.23 -23.89
CA PRO A 359 4.15 -15.41 -24.44
C PRO A 359 2.76 -15.69 -23.83
N ARG A 360 2.54 -16.88 -23.26
CA ARG A 360 1.30 -17.20 -22.55
C ARG A 360 1.08 -16.31 -21.33
N TYR A 361 2.15 -16.07 -20.56
CA TYR A 361 2.05 -15.22 -19.37
C TYR A 361 1.85 -13.74 -19.74
N LEU A 362 2.46 -13.29 -20.83
CA LEU A 362 2.19 -11.93 -21.33
C LEU A 362 0.71 -11.75 -21.73
N ARG A 363 0.12 -12.74 -22.44
CA ARG A 363 -1.31 -12.68 -22.81
C ARG A 363 -2.23 -12.71 -21.59
N GLU A 364 -1.88 -13.48 -20.55
CA GLU A 364 -2.61 -13.50 -19.29
C GLU A 364 -2.54 -12.14 -18.58
N MET A 365 -1.33 -11.52 -18.50
CA MET A 365 -1.15 -10.18 -17.93
C MET A 365 -1.95 -9.12 -18.69
N ASP A 366 -1.95 -9.18 -20.03
CA ASP A 366 -2.68 -8.24 -20.87
C ASP A 366 -4.20 -8.37 -20.70
N ALA A 367 -4.72 -9.60 -20.61
CA ALA A 367 -6.13 -9.87 -20.35
C ALA A 367 -6.54 -9.42 -18.93
N LEU A 368 -5.69 -9.66 -17.94
CA LEU A 368 -5.87 -9.19 -16.56
C LEU A 368 -5.92 -7.65 -16.51
N ALA A 369 -4.98 -6.97 -17.19
CA ALA A 369 -4.95 -5.52 -17.26
C ALA A 369 -6.24 -4.95 -17.83
N LEU A 370 -6.67 -5.48 -18.98
CA LEU A 370 -7.90 -5.04 -19.64
C LEU A 370 -9.13 -5.23 -18.74
N ALA A 371 -9.25 -6.38 -18.09
CA ALA A 371 -10.41 -6.72 -17.26
C ALA A 371 -10.44 -5.91 -15.94
N SER A 372 -9.28 -5.66 -15.32
CA SER A 372 -9.17 -4.84 -14.11
C SER A 372 -9.18 -3.34 -14.39
N GLY A 373 -8.97 -2.91 -15.65
CA GLY A 373 -8.88 -1.52 -16.06
C GLY A 373 -7.54 -0.87 -15.68
N LEU A 374 -6.48 -1.68 -15.58
CA LEU A 374 -5.09 -1.23 -15.53
C LEU A 374 -4.58 -0.99 -16.96
N GLU A 375 -3.51 -0.22 -17.08
CA GLU A 375 -2.71 -0.24 -18.29
C GLU A 375 -1.86 -1.52 -18.37
N GLN A 376 -1.53 -1.96 -19.59
CA GLN A 376 -0.73 -3.17 -19.79
C GLN A 376 0.64 -3.06 -19.12
N GLU A 377 1.25 -1.87 -19.18
CA GLU A 377 2.52 -1.57 -18.54
C GLU A 377 2.43 -1.71 -17.02
N GLU A 378 1.36 -1.21 -16.38
CA GLU A 378 1.16 -1.36 -14.94
C GLU A 378 1.07 -2.83 -14.53
N SER A 379 0.30 -3.64 -15.26
CA SER A 379 0.19 -5.07 -15.03
C SER A 379 1.54 -5.79 -15.20
N ARG A 380 2.27 -5.46 -16.26
CA ARG A 380 3.60 -6.05 -16.51
C ARG A 380 4.61 -5.62 -15.46
N LEU A 381 4.73 -4.32 -15.17
CA LEU A 381 5.66 -3.79 -14.18
C LEU A 381 5.40 -4.41 -12.78
N SER A 382 4.14 -4.53 -12.36
CA SER A 382 3.79 -5.12 -11.06
C SER A 382 4.11 -6.61 -10.98
N ASN A 383 3.97 -7.36 -12.09
CA ASN A 383 4.29 -8.79 -12.17
C ASN A 383 5.77 -9.10 -12.32
N PHE A 384 6.56 -8.15 -12.78
CA PHE A 384 8.02 -8.27 -12.90
C PHE A 384 8.77 -7.46 -11.84
N PHE A 385 8.08 -6.85 -10.89
CA PHE A 385 8.70 -6.03 -9.85
C PHE A 385 9.87 -6.80 -9.23
N PRO A 386 11.09 -6.22 -9.20
CA PRO A 386 12.28 -6.89 -8.72
C PRO A 386 12.10 -7.36 -7.27
N GLU A 387 12.22 -8.64 -7.10
CA GLU A 387 11.93 -9.33 -5.86
C GLU A 387 13.15 -9.24 -4.93
N LEU A 388 13.09 -8.30 -3.99
CA LEU A 388 14.05 -8.18 -2.90
C LEU A 388 13.44 -8.77 -1.63
N PHE A 389 13.35 -10.11 -1.57
CA PHE A 389 12.77 -10.81 -0.44
C PHE A 389 13.84 -11.41 0.48
N HIS A 390 13.56 -11.39 1.79
CA HIS A 390 14.26 -12.19 2.77
C HIS A 390 13.29 -13.23 3.32
N CYS A 391 13.52 -14.49 2.97
CA CYS A 391 12.60 -15.56 3.24
C CYS A 391 13.28 -16.70 3.99
N SER A 392 12.50 -17.67 4.43
CA SER A 392 12.97 -18.96 4.91
C SER A 392 12.09 -20.06 4.35
N GLY A 393 12.67 -21.24 4.13
CA GLY A 393 11.95 -22.42 3.67
C GLY A 393 12.60 -23.69 4.17
N PHE A 394 11.79 -24.74 4.26
CA PHE A 394 12.29 -26.07 4.64
C PHE A 394 11.45 -27.19 4.04
N ALA A 395 12.08 -28.36 3.90
CA ALA A 395 11.39 -29.62 3.70
C ALA A 395 11.83 -30.61 4.81
N LEU A 396 10.85 -31.28 5.40
CA LEU A 396 11.05 -32.36 6.40
C LEU A 396 10.37 -33.60 5.86
N HIS A 397 11.02 -34.77 5.94
CA HIS A 397 10.43 -36.04 5.52
C HIS A 397 11.10 -37.24 6.23
N GLY A 398 10.63 -38.43 5.92
CA GLY A 398 11.26 -39.67 6.40
C GLY A 398 11.39 -39.72 7.92
N SER A 399 12.59 -39.92 8.42
CA SER A 399 12.85 -40.07 9.87
C SER A 399 12.76 -38.76 10.67
N ALA A 400 12.66 -37.61 9.99
CA ALA A 400 12.47 -36.32 10.67
C ALA A 400 11.04 -36.13 11.19
N THR A 401 10.04 -36.82 10.62
CA THR A 401 8.62 -36.68 10.93
C THR A 401 8.07 -37.90 11.66
N VAL A 402 6.95 -37.70 12.40
CA VAL A 402 6.34 -38.78 13.22
C VAL A 402 5.88 -39.97 12.37
N ASP A 403 5.30 -39.67 11.23
CA ASP A 403 4.62 -40.63 10.35
C ASP A 403 5.31 -40.83 9.00
N GLY A 404 6.50 -40.29 8.84
CA GLY A 404 7.27 -40.32 7.59
C GLY A 404 6.71 -39.39 6.49
N LYS A 405 5.69 -38.61 6.79
CA LYS A 405 5.10 -37.64 5.86
C LYS A 405 6.07 -36.53 5.50
N MET A 406 5.81 -35.93 4.37
CA MET A 406 6.56 -34.76 3.90
C MET A 406 5.86 -33.49 4.28
N TYR A 407 6.57 -32.58 4.94
CA TYR A 407 6.13 -31.21 5.23
C TYR A 407 7.07 -30.22 4.58
N HIS A 408 6.50 -29.27 3.85
CA HIS A 408 7.23 -28.20 3.16
C HIS A 408 6.74 -26.86 3.69
N GLY A 409 7.59 -26.16 4.43
CA GLY A 409 7.29 -24.85 5.02
C GLY A 409 7.91 -23.71 4.23
N ARG A 410 7.15 -22.62 4.09
CA ARG A 410 7.57 -21.39 3.42
C ARG A 410 7.18 -20.17 4.24
N VAL A 411 8.15 -19.32 4.52
CA VAL A 411 8.01 -18.05 5.27
C VAL A 411 8.31 -16.91 4.32
N LEU A 412 7.33 -16.04 4.05
CA LEU A 412 7.49 -14.82 3.25
C LEU A 412 7.69 -13.62 4.17
N ASP A 413 8.92 -13.16 4.25
CA ASP A 413 9.30 -11.94 4.95
C ASP A 413 9.44 -10.81 3.94
N TYR A 414 8.43 -9.91 3.89
CA TYR A 414 8.40 -8.80 2.95
C TYR A 414 8.02 -7.50 3.68
N MET A 415 7.46 -6.52 2.97
CA MET A 415 7.05 -5.25 3.56
C MET A 415 5.67 -5.37 4.21
N ARG A 416 5.61 -5.46 5.54
CA ARG A 416 4.37 -5.31 6.32
C ARG A 416 4.00 -3.82 6.44
N GLY A 417 2.69 -3.54 6.46
CA GLY A 417 2.19 -2.17 6.67
C GLY A 417 2.14 -1.30 5.41
N VAL A 418 2.51 -1.86 4.25
CA VAL A 418 2.29 -1.20 2.94
C VAL A 418 0.93 -1.58 2.33
N GLY A 419 0.14 -2.42 3.04
CA GLY A 419 -1.23 -2.79 2.70
C GLY A 419 -1.35 -3.91 1.69
N LEU A 420 -0.34 -4.75 1.53
CA LEU A 420 -0.44 -5.98 0.74
C LEU A 420 -1.24 -7.05 1.47
N GLU A 421 -1.18 -7.09 2.80
CA GLU A 421 -1.73 -8.12 3.67
C GLU A 421 -3.22 -8.33 3.44
N GLN A 422 -3.98 -7.28 3.22
CA GLN A 422 -5.42 -7.33 3.01
C GLN A 422 -5.83 -7.83 1.61
N ASN A 423 -4.88 -7.95 0.69
CA ASN A 423 -5.10 -8.39 -0.68
C ASN A 423 -4.46 -9.77 -0.96
N ALA A 424 -4.16 -10.52 0.11
CA ALA A 424 -3.72 -11.91 0.01
C ALA A 424 -4.84 -12.81 -0.54
N VAL A 425 -4.48 -13.73 -1.42
CA VAL A 425 -5.41 -14.62 -2.13
C VAL A 425 -4.80 -16.01 -2.28
N VAL A 426 -5.59 -17.05 -2.04
CA VAL A 426 -5.29 -18.43 -2.44
C VAL A 426 -5.88 -18.63 -3.83
N MET A 427 -5.04 -18.85 -4.84
CA MET A 427 -5.46 -18.98 -6.24
C MET A 427 -5.33 -20.43 -6.71
N ILE A 428 -6.40 -20.99 -7.22
CA ILE A 428 -6.45 -22.34 -7.78
C ILE A 428 -6.47 -22.21 -9.31
N TYR A 429 -5.40 -22.65 -9.95
CA TYR A 429 -5.24 -22.63 -11.39
C TYR A 429 -5.59 -24.00 -11.98
N GLU A 430 -6.48 -24.03 -12.96
CA GLU A 430 -6.82 -25.18 -13.81
C GLU A 430 -6.57 -24.81 -15.27
N PRO A 431 -5.31 -24.67 -15.72
CA PRO A 431 -5.03 -24.31 -17.11
C PRO A 431 -5.44 -25.42 -18.08
N ASP A 432 -5.82 -25.08 -19.32
CA ASP A 432 -6.13 -26.05 -20.36
C ASP A 432 -4.91 -26.91 -20.75
N GLU A 433 -3.72 -26.37 -20.59
CA GLU A 433 -2.44 -27.04 -20.82
C GLU A 433 -1.55 -26.99 -19.57
N GLY A 434 -1.18 -28.15 -19.06
CA GLY A 434 -0.32 -28.27 -17.88
C GLY A 434 -1.08 -28.78 -16.65
N ASN A 435 -0.40 -28.79 -15.53
CA ASN A 435 -0.91 -29.29 -14.25
C ASN A 435 -1.79 -28.24 -13.56
N ALA A 436 -2.81 -28.68 -12.86
CA ALA A 436 -3.53 -27.84 -11.92
C ALA A 436 -2.68 -27.60 -10.65
N TRP A 437 -2.77 -26.38 -10.10
CA TRP A 437 -1.92 -25.99 -8.99
C TRP A 437 -2.53 -24.89 -8.11
N VAL A 438 -2.03 -24.75 -6.91
CA VAL A 438 -2.35 -23.64 -5.99
C VAL A 438 -1.20 -22.67 -5.92
N ASN A 439 -1.52 -21.39 -6.07
CA ASN A 439 -0.65 -20.24 -5.81
C ASN A 439 -1.12 -19.55 -4.53
N VAL A 440 -0.25 -19.41 -3.55
CA VAL A 440 -0.54 -18.61 -2.37
C VAL A 440 0.18 -17.27 -2.53
N GLY A 441 -0.57 -16.25 -2.91
CA GLY A 441 -0.02 -14.96 -3.36
C GLY A 441 -0.94 -13.79 -3.09
N TYR A 442 -0.95 -12.84 -3.99
CA TYR A 442 -1.66 -11.56 -3.89
C TYR A 442 -2.45 -11.28 -5.18
N ALA A 443 -3.52 -10.51 -5.05
CA ALA A 443 -4.34 -10.12 -6.20
C ALA A 443 -3.49 -9.47 -7.31
N GLY A 444 -3.69 -9.91 -8.55
CA GLY A 444 -2.97 -9.41 -9.73
C GLY A 444 -1.60 -10.03 -10.00
N PHE A 445 -1.04 -10.79 -9.06
CA PHE A 445 0.25 -11.45 -9.23
C PHE A 445 0.07 -12.85 -9.82
N ILE A 446 0.37 -13.02 -11.11
CA ILE A 446 0.19 -14.29 -11.84
C ILE A 446 1.38 -15.24 -11.73
N GLY A 447 2.56 -14.75 -11.35
CA GLY A 447 3.71 -15.57 -10.99
C GLY A 447 3.52 -16.28 -9.66
N SER A 448 4.54 -16.96 -9.17
CA SER A 448 4.47 -17.60 -7.86
C SER A 448 5.78 -17.49 -7.08
N VAL A 449 5.64 -17.43 -5.76
CA VAL A 449 6.75 -17.56 -4.80
C VAL A 449 6.48 -18.66 -3.76
N THR A 450 5.25 -19.22 -3.77
CA THR A 450 4.77 -20.25 -2.83
C THR A 450 3.67 -21.05 -3.49
N ALA A 451 3.93 -22.31 -3.84
CA ALA A 451 2.98 -23.11 -4.62
C ALA A 451 3.10 -24.62 -4.38
N MET A 452 2.02 -25.33 -4.76
CA MET A 452 1.96 -26.78 -4.86
C MET A 452 1.07 -27.18 -6.04
N ASN A 453 1.49 -28.20 -6.82
CA ASN A 453 0.67 -28.70 -7.92
C ASN A 453 -0.02 -30.05 -7.59
N GLU A 454 -0.96 -30.45 -8.44
CA GLU A 454 -1.69 -31.72 -8.32
C GLU A 454 -0.82 -32.97 -8.44
N LYS A 455 0.41 -32.81 -8.92
CA LYS A 455 1.41 -33.89 -9.02
C LYS A 455 2.24 -34.04 -7.74
N HIS A 456 1.81 -33.43 -6.64
CA HIS A 456 2.44 -33.50 -5.33
C HIS A 456 3.82 -32.84 -5.24
N ILE A 457 4.09 -31.86 -6.10
CA ILE A 457 5.28 -31.02 -6.07
C ILE A 457 4.95 -29.73 -5.32
N ALA A 458 5.69 -29.44 -4.25
CA ALA A 458 5.62 -28.16 -3.55
C ALA A 458 6.92 -27.38 -3.73
N ILE A 459 6.83 -26.05 -3.83
CA ILE A 459 7.96 -25.16 -4.04
C ILE A 459 7.81 -23.87 -3.23
N GLY A 460 8.94 -23.40 -2.69
CA GLY A 460 9.06 -22.10 -2.04
C GLY A 460 10.37 -21.42 -2.43
N GLU A 461 10.33 -20.12 -2.66
CA GLU A 461 11.46 -19.30 -3.03
C GLU A 461 12.01 -18.54 -1.82
N MET A 462 13.28 -18.25 -1.82
CA MET A 462 14.00 -17.37 -0.91
C MET A 462 14.91 -16.45 -1.71
N GLY A 463 14.75 -15.13 -1.55
CA GLY A 463 15.55 -14.12 -2.26
C GLY A 463 17.01 -14.11 -1.83
N GLY A 464 17.88 -13.82 -2.77
CA GLY A 464 19.32 -13.67 -2.61
C GLY A 464 19.77 -12.22 -2.87
N ARG A 465 20.75 -12.08 -3.73
CA ARG A 465 21.38 -10.81 -4.16
C ARG A 465 21.41 -10.74 -5.68
N GLY A 466 22.17 -9.79 -6.23
CA GLY A 466 22.44 -9.75 -7.67
C GLY A 466 21.45 -8.90 -8.46
N GLU A 467 20.85 -7.89 -7.82
CA GLU A 467 20.09 -6.84 -8.54
C GLU A 467 20.86 -6.37 -9.78
N GLY A 468 20.18 -6.27 -10.91
CA GLY A 468 20.77 -5.87 -12.18
C GLY A 468 21.03 -7.03 -13.17
N ASN A 469 20.97 -8.29 -12.74
CA ASN A 469 21.11 -9.45 -13.62
C ASN A 469 19.74 -9.92 -14.15
N TRP A 470 19.11 -9.08 -14.99
CA TRP A 470 17.73 -9.28 -15.47
C TRP A 470 17.62 -9.99 -16.82
N ASP A 471 18.73 -10.44 -17.45
CA ASP A 471 18.72 -11.08 -18.77
C ASP A 471 18.33 -12.56 -18.68
N GLY A 472 17.10 -12.82 -18.26
CA GLY A 472 16.57 -14.15 -18.06
C GLY A 472 15.09 -14.16 -17.76
N LYS A 473 14.55 -15.33 -17.41
CA LYS A 473 13.16 -15.46 -16.95
C LYS A 473 13.03 -14.95 -15.53
N ALA A 474 12.00 -14.17 -15.26
CA ALA A 474 11.66 -13.78 -13.89
C ALA A 474 11.49 -15.00 -13.00
N MET A 475 12.00 -14.94 -11.78
CA MET A 475 11.99 -16.06 -10.82
C MET A 475 10.56 -16.58 -10.57
N ALA A 476 9.61 -15.69 -10.35
CA ALA A 476 8.22 -16.07 -10.10
C ALA A 476 7.56 -16.79 -11.28
N GLN A 477 7.99 -16.50 -12.52
CA GLN A 477 7.54 -17.19 -13.71
C GLN A 477 8.22 -18.55 -13.90
N LEU A 478 9.49 -18.68 -13.54
CA LEU A 478 10.16 -19.99 -13.50
C LEU A 478 9.45 -20.92 -12.51
N MET A 479 9.08 -20.43 -11.32
CA MET A 479 8.34 -21.22 -10.35
C MET A 479 6.97 -21.65 -10.87
N ARG A 480 6.24 -20.75 -11.53
CA ARG A 480 5.00 -21.10 -12.21
C ARG A 480 5.19 -22.14 -13.29
N GLU A 481 6.24 -22.01 -14.11
CA GLU A 481 6.59 -23.01 -15.13
C GLU A 481 6.80 -24.40 -14.53
N VAL A 482 7.44 -24.47 -13.36
CA VAL A 482 7.57 -25.75 -12.61
C VAL A 482 6.20 -26.29 -12.21
N MET A 483 5.32 -25.46 -11.67
CA MET A 483 3.99 -25.91 -11.25
C MET A 483 3.18 -26.45 -12.42
N GLU A 484 3.22 -25.80 -13.56
CA GLU A 484 2.45 -26.20 -14.75
C GLU A 484 3.04 -27.40 -15.49
N LYS A 485 4.37 -27.62 -15.43
CA LYS A 485 5.04 -28.57 -16.33
C LYS A 485 5.75 -29.73 -15.63
N ALA A 486 6.02 -29.65 -14.32
CA ALA A 486 6.76 -30.71 -13.65
C ALA A 486 5.85 -31.74 -13.00
N ASP A 487 6.03 -32.99 -13.36
CA ASP A 487 5.39 -34.16 -12.74
C ASP A 487 6.28 -34.85 -11.71
N THR A 488 7.60 -34.57 -11.74
CA THR A 488 8.64 -35.18 -10.90
C THR A 488 9.62 -34.12 -10.39
N LEU A 489 10.37 -34.47 -9.31
CA LEU A 489 11.42 -33.60 -8.80
C LEU A 489 12.50 -33.33 -9.85
N GLU A 490 12.87 -34.35 -10.60
CA GLU A 490 13.90 -34.26 -11.65
C GLU A 490 13.50 -33.29 -12.76
N GLU A 491 12.22 -33.28 -13.17
CA GLU A 491 11.69 -32.32 -14.16
C GLU A 491 11.68 -30.90 -13.58
N ALA A 492 11.28 -30.73 -12.31
CA ALA A 492 11.29 -29.43 -11.64
C ALA A 492 12.71 -28.84 -11.59
N VAL A 493 13.69 -29.63 -11.18
CA VAL A 493 15.12 -29.24 -11.14
C VAL A 493 15.62 -28.87 -12.55
N ALA A 494 15.28 -29.69 -13.57
CA ALA A 494 15.72 -29.46 -14.94
C ALA A 494 15.16 -28.15 -15.55
N ILE A 495 13.98 -27.69 -15.13
CA ILE A 495 13.44 -26.39 -15.55
C ILE A 495 14.32 -25.25 -15.04
N PHE A 496 14.72 -25.28 -13.76
CA PHE A 496 15.64 -24.28 -13.20
C PHE A 496 17.03 -24.35 -13.80
N GLU A 497 17.58 -25.57 -13.99
CA GLU A 497 18.90 -25.78 -14.55
C GLU A 497 19.02 -25.21 -15.97
N ARG A 498 18.01 -25.46 -16.82
CA ARG A 498 17.98 -24.93 -18.20
C ARG A 498 17.88 -23.42 -18.26
N GLY A 499 17.19 -22.77 -17.33
CA GLY A 499 17.03 -21.32 -17.29
C GLY A 499 16.45 -20.71 -18.57
N PRO A 500 16.90 -19.52 -19.00
CA PRO A 500 17.88 -18.64 -18.34
C PRO A 500 17.35 -18.07 -17.03
N ARG A 501 18.20 -17.95 -16.04
CA ARG A 501 17.86 -17.44 -14.71
C ARG A 501 18.28 -15.98 -14.55
N THR A 502 17.67 -15.31 -13.59
CA THR A 502 18.00 -13.93 -13.19
C THR A 502 18.56 -13.91 -11.78
N CYS A 503 19.30 -12.89 -11.39
CA CYS A 503 19.75 -12.60 -10.04
C CYS A 503 20.29 -13.83 -9.26
N GLU A 504 20.23 -13.78 -7.94
CA GLU A 504 20.56 -14.90 -7.04
C GLU A 504 19.30 -15.28 -6.27
N TYR A 505 18.85 -16.53 -6.44
CA TYR A 505 17.69 -17.06 -5.74
C TYR A 505 17.96 -18.45 -5.19
N TYR A 506 17.24 -18.77 -4.13
CA TYR A 506 17.26 -20.04 -3.47
C TYR A 506 15.87 -20.65 -3.48
N TYR A 507 15.79 -21.98 -3.61
CA TYR A 507 14.51 -22.67 -3.65
C TYR A 507 14.56 -23.93 -2.79
N VAL A 508 13.42 -24.28 -2.19
CA VAL A 508 13.16 -25.64 -1.70
C VAL A 508 12.11 -26.25 -2.60
N ILE A 509 12.36 -27.46 -3.09
CA ILE A 509 11.40 -28.24 -3.87
C ILE A 509 11.21 -29.59 -3.18
N SER A 510 9.95 -30.02 -3.08
CA SER A 510 9.55 -31.27 -2.46
C SER A 510 8.66 -32.04 -3.41
N ASP A 511 8.92 -33.35 -3.55
CA ASP A 511 8.11 -34.33 -4.30
C ASP A 511 7.69 -35.46 -3.37
N ALA A 512 6.42 -35.47 -2.97
CA ALA A 512 5.92 -36.47 -2.05
C ALA A 512 5.70 -37.85 -2.69
N LYS A 513 5.59 -37.96 -4.02
CA LYS A 513 5.46 -39.23 -4.71
C LYS A 513 6.77 -40.03 -4.65
N SER A 514 7.89 -39.33 -4.85
CA SER A 514 9.22 -39.97 -4.74
C SER A 514 9.75 -39.96 -3.31
N GLY A 515 9.16 -39.19 -2.38
CA GLY A 515 9.65 -38.98 -1.02
C GLY A 515 10.95 -38.19 -0.98
N LYS A 516 11.27 -37.41 -2.00
CA LYS A 516 12.51 -36.66 -2.14
C LYS A 516 12.28 -35.15 -2.05
N SER A 517 13.30 -34.45 -1.61
CA SER A 517 13.36 -32.98 -1.64
C SER A 517 14.74 -32.49 -2.04
N VAL A 518 14.85 -31.25 -2.46
CA VAL A 518 16.12 -30.62 -2.81
C VAL A 518 16.08 -29.13 -2.50
N GLY A 519 17.19 -28.59 -2.03
CA GLY A 519 17.48 -27.16 -2.06
C GLY A 519 18.19 -26.80 -3.36
N ILE A 520 17.92 -25.62 -3.89
CA ILE A 520 18.62 -25.05 -5.03
C ILE A 520 19.23 -23.71 -4.63
N ALA A 521 20.49 -23.49 -4.99
CA ALA A 521 21.16 -22.20 -4.98
C ALA A 521 21.53 -21.86 -6.42
N ALA A 522 20.99 -20.77 -6.95
CA ALA A 522 21.10 -20.45 -8.37
C ALA A 522 21.36 -18.96 -8.61
N THR A 523 22.29 -18.70 -9.56
CA THR A 523 22.52 -17.41 -10.19
C THR A 523 22.34 -17.55 -11.71
N PRO A 524 22.45 -16.50 -12.52
CA PRO A 524 22.52 -16.67 -13.98
C PRO A 524 23.60 -17.65 -14.44
N GLU A 525 24.77 -17.65 -13.78
CA GLU A 525 25.95 -18.41 -14.17
C GLU A 525 26.09 -19.75 -13.43
N THR A 526 25.59 -19.85 -12.20
CA THR A 526 25.78 -21.03 -11.34
C THR A 526 24.46 -21.71 -11.02
N PHE A 527 24.52 -23.02 -10.81
CA PHE A 527 23.41 -23.85 -10.40
C PHE A 527 23.89 -24.97 -9.47
N GLU A 528 23.45 -24.95 -8.24
CA GLU A 528 23.85 -25.94 -7.23
C GLU A 528 22.61 -26.58 -6.62
N THR A 529 22.65 -27.89 -6.43
CA THR A 529 21.63 -28.66 -5.71
C THR A 529 22.12 -29.04 -4.34
N ILE A 530 21.30 -28.88 -3.32
CA ILE A 530 21.59 -29.21 -1.92
C ILE A 530 20.68 -30.37 -1.51
N LEU A 531 21.25 -31.55 -1.35
CA LEU A 531 20.50 -32.74 -0.98
C LEU A 531 20.12 -32.72 0.52
N PRO A 532 19.07 -33.44 0.92
CA PRO A 532 18.68 -33.58 2.32
C PRO A 532 19.84 -34.08 3.20
N GLY A 533 20.09 -33.37 4.30
CA GLY A 533 21.19 -33.68 5.20
C GLY A 533 22.60 -33.35 4.69
N ALA A 534 22.72 -32.73 3.52
CA ALA A 534 24.01 -32.29 3.00
C ALA A 534 24.41 -30.92 3.57
N ALA A 535 25.70 -30.80 3.92
CA ALA A 535 26.26 -29.51 4.32
C ALA A 535 26.54 -28.63 3.08
N HIS A 536 26.28 -27.33 3.22
CA HIS A 536 26.66 -26.33 2.24
C HIS A 536 27.41 -25.18 2.96
N PRO A 537 28.34 -24.46 2.33
CA PRO A 537 29.09 -23.40 2.99
C PRO A 537 28.22 -22.36 3.70
N LEU A 538 27.06 -21.99 3.12
CA LEU A 538 26.09 -21.07 3.72
C LEU A 538 25.12 -21.77 4.70
N LEU A 539 25.04 -23.10 4.73
CA LEU A 539 24.14 -23.94 5.53
C LEU A 539 24.93 -25.03 6.27
N PRO A 540 25.80 -24.65 7.24
CA PRO A 540 26.78 -25.56 7.82
C PRO A 540 26.20 -26.57 8.83
N ASN A 541 24.92 -26.46 9.18
CA ASN A 541 24.27 -27.28 10.21
C ASN A 541 23.15 -28.17 9.63
N PRO A 542 23.43 -29.09 8.69
CA PRO A 542 22.41 -29.94 8.09
C PRO A 542 21.78 -30.90 9.09
N VAL A 543 20.57 -31.36 8.79
CA VAL A 543 19.86 -32.41 9.54
C VAL A 543 19.40 -33.47 8.54
N THR A 544 19.54 -34.71 8.89
CA THR A 544 19.16 -35.88 8.04
C THR A 544 17.68 -35.77 7.65
N ASP A 545 17.34 -36.18 6.42
CA ASP A 545 15.97 -36.14 5.87
C ASP A 545 15.33 -34.76 5.90
N THR A 546 16.16 -33.71 5.83
CA THR A 546 15.67 -32.33 5.77
C THR A 546 16.46 -31.47 4.78
N VAL A 547 15.78 -30.49 4.16
CA VAL A 547 16.37 -29.35 3.48
C VAL A 547 15.98 -28.11 4.26
N LEU A 548 16.96 -27.34 4.72
CA LEU A 548 16.74 -26.12 5.52
C LEU A 548 17.39 -24.94 4.81
N MET A 549 16.59 -23.98 4.38
CA MET A 549 17.05 -22.81 3.63
C MET A 549 16.65 -21.54 4.37
N SER A 550 17.65 -20.81 4.87
CA SER A 550 17.51 -19.51 5.53
C SER A 550 18.88 -18.85 5.64
N ALA A 551 18.98 -17.67 6.24
CA ALA A 551 20.25 -16.95 6.38
C ALA A 551 20.55 -16.58 7.84
N GLY A 552 21.85 -16.58 8.19
CA GLY A 552 22.37 -16.09 9.47
C GLY A 552 21.74 -16.76 10.69
N ASP A 553 21.35 -15.96 11.69
CA ASP A 553 20.77 -16.44 12.94
C ASP A 553 19.45 -17.17 12.75
N ARG A 554 18.65 -16.79 11.71
CA ARG A 554 17.40 -17.47 11.36
C ARG A 554 17.65 -18.92 10.96
N TYR A 555 18.70 -19.15 10.14
CA TYR A 555 19.10 -20.52 9.78
C TYR A 555 19.58 -21.30 10.98
N THR A 556 20.41 -20.69 11.82
CA THR A 556 20.92 -21.34 13.05
C THR A 556 19.78 -21.77 13.95
N GLU A 557 18.78 -20.91 14.15
CA GLU A 557 17.62 -21.22 14.96
C GLU A 557 16.72 -22.30 14.32
N LEU A 558 16.46 -22.22 13.00
CA LEU A 558 15.71 -23.22 12.27
C LEU A 558 16.37 -24.61 12.43
N SER A 559 17.67 -24.69 12.17
CA SER A 559 18.44 -25.96 12.34
C SER A 559 18.39 -26.47 13.77
N ARG A 560 18.51 -25.59 14.78
CA ARG A 560 18.39 -25.97 16.19
C ARG A 560 17.01 -26.55 16.50
N ARG A 561 15.94 -25.87 16.12
CA ARG A 561 14.56 -26.34 16.34
C ARG A 561 14.29 -27.68 15.66
N VAL A 562 14.81 -27.85 14.43
CA VAL A 562 14.66 -29.13 13.70
C VAL A 562 15.42 -30.26 14.38
N LYS A 563 16.62 -30.01 14.92
CA LYS A 563 17.38 -31.00 15.71
C LYS A 563 16.64 -31.37 16.99
N ASP A 564 16.13 -30.40 17.73
CA ASP A 564 15.44 -30.61 19.00
C ASP A 564 14.11 -31.38 18.83
N GLY A 565 13.41 -31.13 17.72
CA GLY A 565 12.15 -31.81 17.37
C GLY A 565 12.28 -33.02 16.48
N TYR A 566 13.51 -33.48 16.15
CA TYR A 566 13.73 -34.53 15.18
C TYR A 566 12.94 -35.82 15.50
N GLY A 567 12.28 -36.37 14.50
CA GLY A 567 11.42 -37.56 14.60
C GLY A 567 10.04 -37.29 15.25
N LYS A 568 9.72 -36.06 15.54
CA LYS A 568 8.46 -35.69 16.22
C LYS A 568 7.60 -34.72 15.42
N PHE A 569 8.02 -34.30 14.22
CA PHE A 569 7.28 -33.32 13.46
C PHE A 569 6.00 -33.90 12.87
N ASP A 570 4.91 -33.21 13.16
CA ASP A 570 3.61 -33.28 12.52
C ASP A 570 3.26 -31.90 11.91
N ALA A 571 2.05 -31.72 11.38
CA ALA A 571 1.66 -30.46 10.76
C ALA A 571 1.68 -29.27 11.74
N ASP A 572 1.35 -29.49 13.02
CA ASP A 572 1.31 -28.42 14.02
C ASP A 572 2.72 -27.98 14.41
N SER A 573 3.58 -28.93 14.80
CA SER A 573 4.96 -28.66 15.16
C SER A 573 5.81 -28.17 13.98
N ALA A 574 5.49 -28.57 12.74
CA ALA A 574 6.14 -28.04 11.55
C ALA A 574 5.76 -26.57 11.30
N ARG A 575 4.51 -26.14 11.60
CA ARG A 575 4.13 -24.70 11.55
C ARG A 575 4.86 -23.88 12.60
N ASP A 576 5.08 -24.45 13.80
CA ASP A 576 5.81 -23.76 14.86
C ASP A 576 7.27 -23.42 14.48
N LEU A 577 7.89 -24.17 13.55
CA LEU A 577 9.21 -23.84 13.03
C LEU A 577 9.27 -22.48 12.36
N MET A 578 8.14 -22.00 11.78
CA MET A 578 8.07 -20.76 11.05
C MET A 578 7.91 -19.51 11.94
N THR A 579 7.76 -19.69 13.25
CA THR A 579 7.61 -18.58 14.19
C THR A 579 8.93 -17.81 14.39
N HIS A 580 8.81 -16.57 14.86
CA HIS A 580 9.99 -15.73 15.19
C HIS A 580 10.97 -16.49 16.13
N PRO A 581 12.30 -16.40 15.94
CA PRO A 581 13.03 -15.56 15.00
C PRO A 581 13.33 -16.20 13.62
N VAL A 582 12.77 -17.37 13.29
CA VAL A 582 12.91 -17.94 11.93
C VAL A 582 12.24 -17.02 10.91
N CYS A 583 11.01 -16.54 11.18
CA CYS A 583 10.45 -15.43 10.43
C CYS A 583 10.97 -14.09 10.98
N MET A 584 10.94 -13.06 10.13
CA MET A 584 11.24 -11.69 10.51
C MET A 584 9.97 -10.98 11.06
N LYS A 585 10.15 -9.78 11.63
CA LYS A 585 9.03 -8.89 12.00
C LYS A 585 8.21 -8.41 10.79
N SER A 586 8.78 -8.54 9.59
CA SER A 586 8.15 -8.24 8.31
C SER A 586 7.43 -9.43 7.67
N ASN A 587 7.24 -10.54 8.39
CA ASN A 587 6.58 -11.74 7.87
C ASN A 587 5.11 -11.46 7.52
N ILE A 588 4.80 -11.46 6.21
CA ILE A 588 3.44 -11.19 5.71
C ILE A 588 2.65 -12.44 5.37
N GLN A 589 3.33 -13.58 5.14
CA GLN A 589 2.68 -14.86 4.82
C GLN A 589 3.51 -16.04 5.31
N SER A 590 2.85 -17.07 5.83
CA SER A 590 3.44 -18.34 6.21
C SER A 590 2.58 -19.48 5.69
N VAL A 591 3.20 -20.45 5.00
CA VAL A 591 2.50 -21.57 4.38
C VAL A 591 3.20 -22.89 4.73
N LEU A 592 2.42 -23.88 5.13
CA LEU A 592 2.87 -25.26 5.25
C LEU A 592 2.12 -26.11 4.24
N PHE A 593 2.84 -26.89 3.45
CA PHE A 593 2.28 -27.93 2.57
C PHE A 593 2.56 -29.32 3.15
N GLU A 594 1.60 -30.22 3.02
CA GLU A 594 1.74 -31.68 3.11
C GLU A 594 1.44 -32.26 1.73
N PRO A 595 2.42 -32.27 0.81
CA PRO A 595 2.15 -32.59 -0.59
C PRO A 595 1.58 -33.99 -0.80
N GLY A 596 1.86 -34.93 0.11
CA GLY A 596 1.36 -36.32 0.02
C GLY A 596 -0.16 -36.41 0.03
N SER A 597 -0.83 -35.66 0.88
CA SER A 597 -2.28 -35.56 0.95
C SER A 597 -2.87 -34.39 0.13
N LEU A 598 -2.03 -33.52 -0.42
CA LEU A 598 -2.40 -32.22 -1.00
C LEU A 598 -3.01 -31.24 0.04
N ASP A 599 -2.77 -31.46 1.32
CA ASP A 599 -3.16 -30.54 2.36
C ASP A 599 -2.20 -29.35 2.44
N PHE A 600 -2.73 -28.17 2.75
CA PHE A 600 -1.90 -27.00 3.03
C PHE A 600 -2.58 -26.04 4.01
N TRP A 601 -1.76 -25.29 4.74
CA TRP A 601 -2.18 -24.32 5.74
C TRP A 601 -1.59 -22.96 5.38
N VAL A 602 -2.44 -21.93 5.36
CA VAL A 602 -2.08 -20.55 5.00
C VAL A 602 -2.37 -19.63 6.16
N ALA A 603 -1.39 -18.82 6.54
CA ALA A 603 -1.54 -17.71 7.46
C ALA A 603 -1.04 -16.42 6.77
N ASN A 604 -1.80 -15.33 6.88
CA ASN A 604 -1.43 -14.01 6.42
C ASN A 604 -1.33 -13.07 7.62
N ALA A 605 -0.42 -12.09 7.57
CA ALA A 605 -0.31 -11.08 8.63
C ALA A 605 -1.57 -10.22 8.71
N ASP A 606 -1.81 -9.69 9.90
CA ASP A 606 -2.76 -8.61 10.12
C ASP A 606 -2.02 -7.34 10.56
N SER A 607 -2.75 -6.29 10.91
CA SER A 607 -2.16 -5.01 11.35
C SER A 607 -1.32 -5.12 12.63
N GLU A 608 -1.58 -6.11 13.48
CA GLU A 608 -0.94 -6.28 14.77
C GLU A 608 0.09 -7.41 14.77
N ASN A 609 -0.21 -8.52 14.07
CA ASN A 609 0.55 -9.76 14.15
C ASN A 609 1.23 -10.11 12.83
N VAL A 610 2.42 -10.68 12.93
CA VAL A 610 3.10 -11.35 11.81
C VAL A 610 2.35 -12.63 11.43
N ALA A 611 2.44 -13.05 10.17
CA ALA A 611 1.66 -14.16 9.63
C ALA A 611 1.77 -15.44 10.45
N SER A 612 2.98 -15.81 10.90
CA SER A 612 3.19 -17.02 11.69
C SER A 612 2.50 -17.04 13.06
N HIS A 613 2.01 -15.88 13.53
CA HIS A 613 1.28 -15.74 14.79
C HIS A 613 -0.24 -15.54 14.59
N THR A 614 -0.70 -15.48 13.34
CA THR A 614 -2.13 -15.42 13.03
C THR A 614 -2.72 -16.82 12.85
N ARG A 615 -4.01 -16.88 12.59
CA ARG A 615 -4.73 -18.13 12.34
C ARG A 615 -4.30 -18.75 11.01
N TYR A 616 -3.90 -20.02 11.04
CA TYR A 616 -3.73 -20.84 9.85
C TYR A 616 -5.08 -21.42 9.39
N THR A 617 -5.42 -21.18 8.12
CA THR A 617 -6.57 -21.80 7.47
C THR A 617 -6.12 -23.02 6.69
N LYS A 618 -6.74 -24.18 6.97
CA LYS A 618 -6.43 -25.43 6.29
C LYS A 618 -7.24 -25.59 5.00
N TYR A 619 -6.58 -26.06 3.96
CA TYR A 619 -7.16 -26.41 2.66
C TYR A 619 -6.66 -27.78 2.19
N ASN A 620 -7.36 -28.33 1.19
CA ASN A 620 -6.90 -29.49 0.43
C ASN A 620 -7.04 -29.21 -1.06
N LEU A 621 -5.95 -29.21 -1.84
CA LEU A 621 -5.96 -28.89 -3.25
C LEU A 621 -6.87 -29.84 -4.04
N GLY A 622 -6.81 -31.15 -3.76
CA GLY A 622 -7.66 -32.12 -4.45
C GLY A 622 -9.17 -31.92 -4.19
N GLU A 623 -9.55 -31.45 -3.00
CA GLU A 623 -10.95 -31.09 -2.71
C GLU A 623 -11.35 -29.81 -3.43
N LEU A 624 -10.49 -28.79 -3.45
CA LEU A 624 -10.75 -27.53 -4.14
C LEU A 624 -10.94 -27.74 -5.66
N LEU A 625 -10.10 -28.55 -6.28
CA LEU A 625 -10.25 -28.92 -7.70
C LEU A 625 -11.55 -29.66 -7.99
N ARG A 626 -11.96 -30.60 -7.12
CA ARG A 626 -13.25 -31.31 -7.27
C ARG A 626 -14.45 -30.41 -7.06
N SER A 627 -14.39 -29.43 -6.16
CA SER A 627 -15.48 -28.49 -5.90
C SER A 627 -15.69 -27.50 -7.04
N GLY A 628 -14.68 -27.24 -7.84
CA GLY A 628 -14.76 -26.41 -9.05
C GLY A 628 -15.74 -26.90 -10.12
N GLY A 629 -16.05 -28.22 -10.12
CA GLY A 629 -16.98 -28.82 -11.10
C GLY A 629 -18.46 -28.97 -10.67
N ASN A 630 -18.80 -28.79 -9.38
CA ASN A 630 -20.09 -29.19 -8.82
C ASN A 630 -20.74 -28.16 -7.88
N LEU A 631 -20.96 -26.92 -8.32
CA LEU A 631 -21.96 -26.07 -7.66
C LEU A 631 -23.28 -26.16 -8.44
N THR A 632 -24.17 -27.06 -8.01
CA THR A 632 -25.59 -26.96 -8.35
C THR A 632 -26.18 -25.71 -7.69
N GLN A 633 -27.11 -25.04 -8.39
CA GLN A 633 -27.83 -23.81 -8.04
C GLN A 633 -28.53 -23.76 -6.65
N ALA A 634 -28.19 -24.65 -5.73
CA ALA A 634 -28.89 -24.77 -4.42
C ALA A 634 -28.45 -23.75 -3.37
N ASP A 635 -27.26 -23.12 -3.51
CA ASP A 635 -26.71 -22.19 -2.50
C ASP A 635 -26.78 -20.70 -2.87
N ALA A 636 -27.36 -20.35 -4.02
CA ALA A 636 -27.64 -18.95 -4.40
C ALA A 636 -29.02 -18.52 -3.84
N GLY A 637 -29.20 -18.67 -2.56
CA GLY A 637 -30.47 -18.41 -1.87
C GLY A 637 -30.41 -17.22 -0.94
N THR A 638 -31.06 -16.15 -1.37
CA THR A 638 -31.60 -14.98 -0.63
C THR A 638 -30.58 -13.93 -0.15
N ARG A 639 -30.61 -12.84 -0.89
CA ARG A 639 -30.24 -11.49 -0.44
C ARG A 639 -31.19 -11.01 0.66
#